data_f50af677e2750d8f6691380303d8cb03
#
_entry.id   f50af677e2750d8f6691380303d8cb03
#
_cell.length_a   1.000
_cell.length_b   1.000
_cell.length_c   1.000
_cell.angle_alpha   90.00
_cell.angle_beta   90.00
_cell.angle_gamma   90.00
#
_symmetry.space_group_name_H-M   'P 1'
#
loop_
_entity.id
_entity.type
_entity.pdbx_description
1 polymer ?
#
loop_
_entity_poly.entity_id
_entity_poly.type
_entity_poly.pdbx_seq_one_letter_code
_entity_poly.pdbx_strand_id
1 'polypeptide(L)'
;MKPLLLTLVSIFISSSVHAQIAGTVLGEKSHPLGYANVALYSLPDSVFLTGTITNELGKYVFAKAANASSTYLKVSAIGYVTAIVHPIMNEQTIKLKPNEYSLSEVVVSGQRELFKSRGTDIVADIQHSNLRDFGFADDIIDKLPMVSGEHGSYNIFGKGSAVVYIGNRKVSDPSELSRISTKDIATIEVISNPGVKYDADTHAVIKINLKKQHTKGLGGTVALSDGQGRRNYDNEQVQLTYNTDKVNTFVGFSNSTSRYSTDQENTEYVLTPSSAWGLYSNMPKWYSNYYNKTVTGGVSLNLDKNNTLGGQLTYQRENDRYNGESNNVMMQGENVYERVNSTLDSHSHYNQWQANMYYEGHIGTKWTINFNGDYLRRKSTDDKSNEESGTLTNPHTVLTTNKATYNIAAGLVEAEYQLNKNATLKVGTNVSYVKDTKVYSGLDDTAESTASSLTSKETKMAVFAEGEANMGKLSANIGTRYEIFKMSYYDDLNNLQLVDKSYSRFYPYVSMSLPVSDVRFGLSLTTKVQRPSYYQLRNSQEYFNRYEMEAGNPLLLPQYTTDLTYSTQYKSLRFSLSYQWIKDYIMTSNMIDAENPLHILSKPTNKSHYSALNGNVAYNKTIGIWEFYTNLNVMRTFFSIYNTDGTLTNGKRPYAEMSFNSYFNLKNDWMPYLLLKCNSDGYMREYRIKQGFFISCGITKHFLKNTLYARLSVNNILGTKERETRFDTDYKFEKERFRDNRNISLFLRYTFNNKKKYKGKNAASEEIGRM
;
A
#
# COMPACT_ATOMS: atom_id res chain seq x y z
N MET A 1 51.70 -22.13 -35.63
CA MET A 1 51.14 -20.79 -35.48
C MET A 1 50.63 -20.59 -34.06
N LYS A 2 51.49 -20.47 -33.15
CA LYS A 2 51.29 -19.99 -31.76
C LYS A 2 52.65 -19.55 -31.28
N PRO A 3 53.00 -18.31 -31.40
CA PRO A 3 53.19 -17.39 -30.31
C PRO A 3 53.06 -15.92 -30.76
N LEU A 4 51.86 -15.43 -31.05
CA LEU A 4 51.63 -14.00 -31.34
C LEU A 4 50.49 -13.39 -30.53
N LEU A 5 49.95 -14.13 -29.58
CA LEU A 5 48.81 -13.66 -28.73
C LEU A 5 49.23 -13.35 -27.29
N LEU A 6 50.50 -13.56 -26.92
CA LEU A 6 50.98 -13.29 -25.54
C LEU A 6 51.78 -11.98 -25.41
N THR A 7 51.99 -11.25 -26.50
CA THR A 7 52.81 -10.01 -26.49
C THR A 7 51.94 -8.73 -26.59
N LEU A 8 50.61 -8.86 -26.68
CA LEU A 8 49.71 -7.70 -26.75
C LEU A 8 48.94 -7.42 -25.45
N VAL A 9 49.14 -8.20 -24.39
CA VAL A 9 48.53 -7.99 -23.05
C VAL A 9 49.50 -7.30 -22.06
N SER A 10 50.77 -7.08 -22.45
CA SER A 10 51.81 -6.54 -21.54
C SER A 10 52.08 -5.04 -21.69
N ILE A 11 51.28 -4.26 -22.44
CA ILE A 11 51.58 -2.82 -22.71
C ILE A 11 50.46 -1.88 -22.21
N PHE A 12 49.57 -2.30 -21.33
CA PHE A 12 48.59 -1.37 -20.71
C PHE A 12 48.48 -1.54 -19.20
N ILE A 13 49.60 -1.61 -18.49
CA ILE A 13 49.64 -1.29 -17.06
C ILE A 13 50.71 -0.21 -16.86
N SER A 14 50.49 0.98 -17.42
CA SER A 14 51.00 2.19 -16.83
C SER A 14 50.06 2.59 -15.70
N SER A 15 50.33 2.12 -14.51
CA SER A 15 49.76 2.61 -13.28
C SER A 15 50.07 4.11 -13.16
N SER A 16 49.14 4.95 -13.56
CA SER A 16 49.14 6.35 -13.16
C SER A 16 49.02 6.36 -11.63
N VAL A 17 50.11 6.54 -10.92
CA VAL A 17 50.13 6.89 -9.51
C VAL A 17 49.46 8.26 -9.39
N HIS A 18 48.17 8.27 -9.22
CA HIS A 18 47.44 9.49 -8.85
C HIS A 18 47.73 9.72 -7.38
N ALA A 19 48.38 10.81 -7.04
CA ALA A 19 48.56 11.25 -5.68
C ALA A 19 47.18 11.41 -5.02
N GLN A 20 46.81 10.49 -4.16
CA GLN A 20 45.55 10.54 -3.36
C GLN A 20 45.80 11.44 -2.14
N ILE A 21 44.87 12.35 -1.88
CA ILE A 21 44.86 13.07 -0.60
C ILE A 21 44.18 12.16 0.42
N ALA A 22 44.93 11.75 1.43
CA ALA A 22 44.44 10.94 2.52
C ALA A 22 44.89 11.49 3.88
N GLY A 23 44.30 11.05 4.95
CA GLY A 23 44.70 11.45 6.28
C GLY A 23 43.84 10.87 7.38
N THR A 24 44.15 11.31 8.62
CA THR A 24 43.44 10.89 9.81
C THR A 24 42.98 12.10 10.61
N VAL A 25 41.74 12.12 11.05
CA VAL A 25 41.17 13.14 11.93
C VAL A 25 41.13 12.61 13.36
N LEU A 26 41.74 13.37 14.26
CA LEU A 26 41.79 13.06 15.68
C LEU A 26 41.04 14.12 16.49
N GLY A 27 40.40 13.73 17.56
CA GLY A 27 39.82 14.62 18.54
C GLY A 27 40.66 14.81 19.78
N GLU A 28 40.01 15.12 20.91
CA GLU A 28 40.63 15.24 22.20
C GLU A 28 41.39 13.98 22.61
N LYS A 29 42.53 14.14 23.27
CA LYS A 29 43.42 13.03 23.69
C LYS A 29 43.87 12.11 22.54
N SER A 30 43.88 12.63 21.31
CA SER A 30 44.28 11.90 20.08
C SER A 30 43.45 10.65 19.75
N HIS A 31 42.17 10.62 20.18
CA HIS A 31 41.24 9.57 19.75
C HIS A 31 40.83 9.78 18.27
N PRO A 32 40.76 8.73 17.45
CA PRO A 32 40.25 8.83 16.10
C PRO A 32 38.80 9.35 16.05
N LEU A 33 38.52 10.35 15.21
CA LEU A 33 37.19 10.87 15.00
C LEU A 33 36.56 10.22 13.78
N GLY A 34 35.68 9.24 14.00
CA GLY A 34 34.85 8.64 12.96
C GLY A 34 33.73 9.59 12.55
N TYR A 35 33.37 9.53 11.26
CA TYR A 35 32.28 10.30 10.66
C TYR A 35 32.47 11.84 10.69
N ALA A 36 33.70 12.33 10.83
CA ALA A 36 34.03 13.74 10.65
C ALA A 36 33.93 14.10 9.16
N ASN A 37 33.34 15.26 8.85
CA ASN A 37 33.27 15.77 7.49
C ASN A 37 34.61 16.38 7.08
N VAL A 38 35.13 15.98 5.92
CA VAL A 38 36.33 16.53 5.30
C VAL A 38 35.96 17.06 3.92
N ALA A 39 36.01 18.38 3.77
CA ALA A 39 35.61 19.06 2.54
C ALA A 39 36.81 19.78 1.91
N LEU A 40 36.99 19.65 0.59
CA LEU A 40 38.04 20.27 -0.20
C LEU A 40 37.50 21.49 -0.93
N TYR A 41 38.21 22.62 -0.81
CA TYR A 41 37.86 23.88 -1.43
C TYR A 41 39.02 24.44 -2.25
N SER A 42 38.71 25.21 -3.30
CA SER A 42 39.70 25.94 -4.11
C SER A 42 40.11 27.26 -3.46
N LEU A 43 41.29 27.76 -3.76
CA LEU A 43 41.78 29.10 -3.50
C LEU A 43 41.86 29.90 -4.80
N PRO A 44 41.64 31.26 -4.77
CA PRO A 44 41.27 32.09 -3.64
C PRO A 44 39.75 32.12 -3.35
N ASP A 45 38.89 31.63 -4.26
CA ASP A 45 37.46 31.90 -4.28
C ASP A 45 36.64 30.99 -3.32
N SER A 46 37.31 30.08 -2.59
CA SER A 46 36.68 29.17 -1.60
C SER A 46 35.50 28.37 -2.20
N VAL A 47 35.61 27.92 -3.47
CA VAL A 47 34.59 27.10 -4.12
C VAL A 47 34.73 25.66 -3.64
N PHE A 48 33.62 25.04 -3.23
CA PHE A 48 33.59 23.63 -2.85
C PHE A 48 33.88 22.72 -4.05
N LEU A 49 34.90 21.86 -3.93
CA LEU A 49 35.32 20.93 -4.97
C LEU A 49 34.77 19.51 -4.76
N THR A 50 34.97 18.97 -3.58
CA THR A 50 34.50 17.63 -3.20
C THR A 50 34.54 17.45 -1.67
N GLY A 51 33.87 16.40 -1.15
CA GLY A 51 33.87 16.08 0.28
C GLY A 51 33.86 14.58 0.52
N THR A 52 34.34 14.17 1.69
CA THR A 52 34.32 12.80 2.19
C THR A 52 34.06 12.83 3.70
N ILE A 53 33.80 11.66 4.30
CA ILE A 53 33.70 11.48 5.74
C ILE A 53 34.76 10.51 6.22
N THR A 54 35.22 10.69 7.45
CA THR A 54 36.15 9.73 8.06
C THR A 54 35.44 8.41 8.40
N ASN A 55 36.15 7.30 8.28
CA ASN A 55 35.69 5.98 8.77
C ASN A 55 35.79 5.92 10.32
N GLU A 56 35.43 4.79 10.92
CA GLU A 56 35.46 4.57 12.37
C GLU A 56 36.87 4.75 12.98
N LEU A 57 37.93 4.58 12.19
CA LEU A 57 39.32 4.81 12.60
C LEU A 57 39.79 6.24 12.32
N GLY A 58 38.88 7.18 12.01
CA GLY A 58 39.19 8.57 11.72
C GLY A 58 39.87 8.81 10.38
N LYS A 59 40.00 7.80 9.49
CA LYS A 59 40.70 7.92 8.21
C LYS A 59 39.78 8.42 7.11
N TYR A 60 40.30 9.33 6.23
CA TYR A 60 39.64 9.80 5.01
C TYR A 60 40.54 9.66 3.80
N VAL A 61 39.91 9.55 2.62
CA VAL A 61 40.61 9.49 1.32
C VAL A 61 39.77 10.20 0.25
N PHE A 62 40.39 11.00 -0.57
CA PHE A 62 39.81 11.57 -1.80
C PHE A 62 40.25 10.80 -3.03
N ALA A 63 39.30 10.44 -3.88
CA ALA A 63 39.53 9.63 -5.08
C ALA A 63 40.21 10.40 -6.24
N LYS A 64 40.28 11.74 -6.16
CA LYS A 64 40.94 12.59 -7.18
C LYS A 64 42.06 13.39 -6.54
N ALA A 65 43.20 13.47 -7.20
CA ALA A 65 44.28 14.38 -6.86
C ALA A 65 43.81 15.83 -7.05
N ALA A 66 44.07 16.66 -6.07
CA ALA A 66 43.88 18.11 -6.16
C ALA A 66 45.25 18.82 -6.08
N ASN A 67 45.37 19.99 -6.67
CA ASN A 67 46.60 20.75 -6.61
C ASN A 67 46.76 21.34 -5.20
N ALA A 68 47.71 20.80 -4.42
CA ALA A 68 47.91 21.12 -3.01
C ALA A 68 48.18 22.61 -2.73
N SER A 69 48.71 23.36 -3.69
CA SER A 69 49.03 24.79 -3.57
C SER A 69 47.80 25.72 -3.83
N SER A 70 46.78 25.23 -4.50
CA SER A 70 45.55 25.98 -4.84
C SER A 70 44.29 25.50 -4.18
N THR A 71 44.41 24.65 -3.13
CA THR A 71 43.26 24.08 -2.40
C THR A 71 43.52 24.03 -0.90
N TYR A 72 42.43 23.97 -0.10
CA TYR A 72 42.51 23.76 1.34
C TYR A 72 41.44 22.75 1.81
N LEU A 73 41.69 22.08 2.95
CA LEU A 73 40.74 21.23 3.59
C LEU A 73 40.01 21.99 4.71
N LYS A 74 38.69 21.80 4.76
CA LYS A 74 37.83 22.24 5.86
C LYS A 74 37.31 20.98 6.56
N VAL A 75 37.71 20.75 7.80
CA VAL A 75 37.40 19.56 8.59
C VAL A 75 36.50 19.93 9.75
N SER A 76 35.37 19.27 9.88
CA SER A 76 34.39 19.53 10.93
C SER A 76 33.79 18.25 11.51
N ALA A 77 33.53 18.24 12.80
CA ALA A 77 32.83 17.19 13.51
C ALA A 77 31.93 17.79 14.59
N ILE A 78 30.84 17.09 14.95
CA ILE A 78 29.92 17.54 16.01
C ILE A 78 30.68 17.61 17.34
N GLY A 79 30.59 18.74 18.00
CA GLY A 79 31.28 19.00 19.28
C GLY A 79 32.73 19.49 19.14
N TYR A 80 33.20 19.79 17.92
CA TYR A 80 34.55 20.25 17.67
C TYR A 80 34.58 21.54 16.86
N VAL A 81 35.61 22.35 17.07
CA VAL A 81 35.87 23.55 16.26
C VAL A 81 36.35 23.14 14.87
N THR A 82 35.72 23.70 13.85
CA THR A 82 36.12 23.47 12.47
C THR A 82 37.57 23.87 12.20
N ALA A 83 38.38 22.97 11.66
CA ALA A 83 39.76 23.23 11.25
C ALA A 83 39.85 23.49 9.76
N ILE A 84 40.66 24.49 9.37
CA ILE A 84 41.07 24.79 7.99
C ILE A 84 42.55 24.41 7.87
N VAL A 85 42.85 23.58 6.91
CA VAL A 85 44.20 23.05 6.71
C VAL A 85 44.74 23.43 5.31
N HIS A 86 45.84 24.19 5.30
CA HIS A 86 46.57 24.59 4.12
C HIS A 86 48.05 24.79 4.50
N PRO A 87 49.04 24.31 3.71
CA PRO A 87 48.93 23.53 2.49
C PRO A 87 48.46 22.07 2.79
N ILE A 88 47.88 21.41 1.80
CA ILE A 88 47.46 20.02 1.91
C ILE A 88 48.64 19.09 1.65
N MET A 89 48.87 18.10 2.51
CA MET A 89 49.84 17.02 2.33
C MET A 89 49.13 15.73 1.89
N ASN A 90 49.84 14.85 1.19
CA ASN A 90 49.29 13.57 0.70
C ASN A 90 48.81 12.64 1.83
N GLU A 91 49.53 12.65 2.96
CA GLU A 91 49.10 12.01 4.21
C GLU A 91 49.30 12.98 5.36
N GLN A 92 48.24 13.28 6.10
CA GLN A 92 48.30 14.20 7.22
C GLN A 92 47.34 13.83 8.38
N THR A 93 47.76 14.19 9.59
CA THR A 93 46.93 14.05 10.79
C THR A 93 46.37 15.40 11.20
N ILE A 94 45.05 15.53 11.26
CA ILE A 94 44.33 16.76 11.63
C ILE A 94 43.72 16.58 13.00
N LYS A 95 44.11 17.43 13.96
CA LYS A 95 43.54 17.43 15.32
C LYS A 95 42.47 18.51 15.41
N LEU A 96 41.23 18.11 15.79
CA LEU A 96 40.15 19.05 16.09
C LEU A 96 40.12 19.35 17.57
N LYS A 97 39.90 20.62 17.92
CA LYS A 97 39.72 21.09 19.30
C LYS A 97 38.24 20.95 19.70
N PRO A 98 37.91 20.50 20.92
CA PRO A 98 36.53 20.51 21.41
C PRO A 98 35.93 21.93 21.33
N ASN A 99 34.67 22.02 20.99
CA ASN A 99 33.91 23.24 20.98
C ASN A 99 32.85 23.20 22.09
N GLU A 100 33.03 23.98 23.14
CA GLU A 100 32.09 24.04 24.26
C GLU A 100 30.85 24.91 23.96
N TYR A 101 30.81 25.58 22.81
CA TYR A 101 29.70 26.45 22.44
C TYR A 101 28.90 25.96 21.27
N SER A 102 27.62 25.68 21.56
CA SER A 102 26.44 25.69 20.68
C SER A 102 26.55 25.11 19.30
N LEU A 103 25.83 24.03 19.12
CA LEU A 103 25.43 23.42 17.83
C LEU A 103 24.67 24.45 16.96
N SER A 104 25.40 25.24 16.18
CA SER A 104 24.81 25.81 14.97
C SER A 104 24.83 24.76 13.88
N GLU A 105 23.66 24.33 13.44
CA GLU A 105 23.42 23.36 12.40
C GLU A 105 24.14 23.77 11.12
N VAL A 106 25.21 23.06 10.75
CA VAL A 106 25.81 23.19 9.42
C VAL A 106 24.94 22.38 8.45
N VAL A 107 23.98 23.05 7.82
CA VAL A 107 23.21 22.49 6.73
C VAL A 107 24.12 22.34 5.51
N VAL A 108 24.64 21.16 5.31
CA VAL A 108 25.21 20.76 4.00
C VAL A 108 24.02 20.52 3.06
N SER A 109 23.63 21.53 2.30
CA SER A 109 22.56 21.44 1.30
C SER A 109 23.03 20.72 0.04
N GLY A 110 23.37 19.44 0.16
CA GLY A 110 23.30 18.55 -0.99
C GLY A 110 21.81 18.21 -1.21
N GLN A 111 21.25 18.54 -2.36
CA GLN A 111 19.90 18.07 -2.71
C GLN A 111 19.88 16.55 -2.68
N ARG A 112 19.40 15.96 -1.58
CA ARG A 112 19.17 14.53 -1.50
C ARG A 112 17.96 14.17 -2.37
N GLU A 113 18.10 13.12 -3.17
CA GLU A 113 16.98 12.60 -3.94
C GLU A 113 15.89 12.11 -2.97
N LEU A 114 14.72 12.71 -3.02
CA LEU A 114 13.57 12.32 -2.18
C LEU A 114 13.12 10.90 -2.50
N PHE A 115 13.03 10.58 -3.79
CA PHE A 115 12.65 9.26 -4.28
C PHE A 115 13.83 8.59 -4.97
N LYS A 116 14.30 7.47 -4.42
CA LYS A 116 15.39 6.66 -4.98
C LYS A 116 14.84 5.34 -5.49
N SER A 117 15.27 4.94 -6.69
CA SER A 117 15.00 3.58 -7.18
C SER A 117 15.96 2.58 -6.57
N ARG A 118 15.40 1.46 -6.09
CA ARG A 118 16.11 0.25 -5.72
C ARG A 118 15.54 -0.90 -6.57
N GLY A 119 16.19 -1.18 -7.69
CA GLY A 119 15.58 -2.01 -8.74
C GLY A 119 14.33 -1.32 -9.30
N THR A 120 13.22 -2.03 -9.35
CA THR A 120 11.93 -1.50 -9.78
C THR A 120 11.15 -0.80 -8.66
N ASP A 121 11.62 -0.88 -7.42
CA ASP A 121 10.97 -0.29 -6.23
C ASP A 121 11.38 1.17 -6.02
N ILE A 122 10.57 1.89 -5.25
CA ILE A 122 10.81 3.29 -4.88
C ILE A 122 11.07 3.36 -3.39
N VAL A 123 12.15 4.02 -2.99
CA VAL A 123 12.46 4.35 -1.60
C VAL A 123 12.33 5.86 -1.41
N ALA A 124 11.33 6.29 -0.66
CA ALA A 124 11.12 7.67 -0.27
C ALA A 124 11.88 7.99 1.02
N ASP A 125 12.77 8.97 1.00
CA ASP A 125 13.51 9.47 2.18
C ASP A 125 12.64 10.48 2.94
N ILE A 126 11.81 9.99 3.87
CA ILE A 126 10.88 10.83 4.64
C ILE A 126 11.65 11.70 5.63
N GLN A 127 12.70 11.16 6.23
CA GLN A 127 13.47 11.84 7.27
C GLN A 127 14.03 13.20 6.81
N HIS A 128 14.42 13.31 5.54
CA HIS A 128 15.08 14.48 4.96
C HIS A 128 14.21 15.20 3.92
N SER A 129 12.89 15.04 4.01
CA SER A 129 11.89 15.67 3.13
C SER A 129 10.86 16.45 3.93
N ASN A 130 10.09 17.28 3.25
CA ASN A 130 8.94 17.98 3.81
C ASN A 130 7.80 17.04 4.21
N LEU A 131 7.75 15.84 3.64
CA LEU A 131 6.80 14.81 4.07
C LEU A 131 6.97 14.45 5.55
N ARG A 132 8.14 14.67 6.14
CA ARG A 132 8.40 14.54 7.58
C ARG A 132 7.48 15.40 8.45
N ASP A 133 7.09 16.56 7.95
CA ASP A 133 6.34 17.56 8.71
C ASP A 133 4.84 17.52 8.39
N PHE A 134 4.37 16.50 7.67
CA PHE A 134 3.00 16.39 7.20
C PHE A 134 2.01 15.74 8.19
N GLY A 135 2.48 15.19 9.31
CA GLY A 135 1.63 14.62 10.36
C GLY A 135 1.83 13.13 10.56
N PHE A 136 1.14 12.27 9.82
CA PHE A 136 1.16 10.82 9.98
C PHE A 136 1.56 10.06 8.72
N ALA A 137 1.80 8.77 8.91
CA ALA A 137 2.04 7.86 7.79
C ALA A 137 0.87 7.89 6.79
N ASP A 138 -0.36 7.84 7.28
CA ASP A 138 -1.58 7.86 6.45
C ASP A 138 -1.67 9.13 5.58
N ASP A 139 -1.20 10.26 6.09
CA ASP A 139 -1.25 11.55 5.39
C ASP A 139 -0.27 11.68 4.21
N ILE A 140 0.74 10.80 4.13
CA ILE A 140 1.81 10.92 3.14
C ILE A 140 1.90 9.76 2.15
N ILE A 141 1.24 8.64 2.43
CA ILE A 141 1.34 7.44 1.58
C ILE A 141 0.75 7.70 0.19
N ASP A 142 -0.40 8.35 0.09
CA ASP A 142 -1.05 8.71 -1.17
C ASP A 142 -0.29 9.75 -2.00
N LYS A 143 0.74 10.37 -1.41
CA LYS A 143 1.60 11.36 -2.06
C LYS A 143 2.84 10.75 -2.69
N LEU A 144 3.06 9.45 -2.46
CA LEU A 144 4.16 8.71 -3.06
C LEU A 144 3.87 8.38 -4.53
N PRO A 145 4.90 8.29 -5.38
CA PRO A 145 4.71 7.92 -6.78
C PRO A 145 3.97 6.59 -6.94
N MET A 146 3.07 6.50 -7.90
CA MET A 146 2.22 5.35 -8.23
C MET A 146 1.18 4.98 -7.17
N VAL A 147 1.14 5.61 -6.00
CA VAL A 147 0.22 5.29 -4.92
C VAL A 147 -1.03 6.15 -4.99
N SER A 148 -2.18 5.54 -4.75
CA SER A 148 -3.48 6.21 -4.58
C SER A 148 -4.26 5.51 -3.46
N GLY A 149 -5.22 6.22 -2.87
CA GLY A 149 -6.04 5.70 -1.76
C GLY A 149 -5.82 6.46 -0.47
N GLU A 150 -6.53 6.08 0.57
CA GLU A 150 -6.54 6.74 1.88
C GLU A 150 -6.98 5.76 2.98
N HIS A 151 -6.77 6.14 4.24
CA HIS A 151 -7.25 5.42 5.42
C HIS A 151 -6.89 3.93 5.44
N GLY A 152 -5.64 3.61 5.07
CA GLY A 152 -5.11 2.25 5.06
C GLY A 152 -5.50 1.40 3.85
N SER A 153 -6.36 1.91 2.97
CA SER A 153 -6.70 1.28 1.69
C SER A 153 -5.94 1.97 0.57
N TYR A 154 -4.81 1.40 0.16
CA TYR A 154 -3.94 1.96 -0.87
C TYR A 154 -3.81 1.03 -2.06
N ASN A 155 -3.70 1.62 -3.24
CA ASN A 155 -3.44 0.93 -4.50
C ASN A 155 -2.15 1.43 -5.12
N ILE A 156 -1.38 0.54 -5.72
CA ILE A 156 -0.28 0.91 -6.61
C ILE A 156 -0.78 0.77 -8.05
N PHE A 157 -0.63 1.84 -8.82
CA PHE A 157 -1.14 1.91 -10.18
C PHE A 157 -0.65 0.73 -11.03
N GLY A 158 -1.57 0.05 -11.71
CA GLY A 158 -1.30 -1.13 -12.52
C GLY A 158 -1.03 -2.40 -11.72
N LYS A 159 -0.91 -2.35 -10.38
CA LYS A 159 -0.62 -3.53 -9.53
C LYS A 159 -1.81 -3.91 -8.65
N GLY A 160 -2.73 -2.99 -8.39
CA GLY A 160 -3.88 -3.18 -7.51
C GLY A 160 -3.59 -2.85 -6.05
N SER A 161 -4.35 -3.47 -5.15
CA SER A 161 -4.29 -3.19 -3.71
C SER A 161 -2.91 -3.49 -3.13
N ALA A 162 -2.39 -2.54 -2.34
CA ALA A 162 -1.10 -2.65 -1.66
C ALA A 162 -1.28 -3.07 -0.21
N VAL A 163 -0.44 -3.98 0.23
CA VAL A 163 -0.34 -4.36 1.64
C VAL A 163 0.64 -3.44 2.35
N VAL A 164 0.22 -2.82 3.45
CA VAL A 164 1.07 -1.92 4.21
C VAL A 164 1.82 -2.67 5.31
N TYR A 165 3.12 -2.39 5.43
CA TYR A 165 4.00 -2.94 6.46
C TYR A 165 4.64 -1.82 7.28
N ILE A 166 4.78 -2.02 8.59
CA ILE A 166 5.61 -1.21 9.48
C ILE A 166 6.81 -2.07 9.87
N GLY A 167 7.99 -1.72 9.34
CA GLY A 167 9.14 -2.61 9.40
C GLY A 167 8.88 -3.94 8.67
N ASN A 168 8.86 -5.04 9.42
CA ASN A 168 8.54 -6.36 8.88
C ASN A 168 7.11 -6.83 9.22
N ARG A 169 6.30 -6.04 9.92
CA ARG A 169 4.96 -6.38 10.34
C ARG A 169 3.90 -5.78 9.40
N LYS A 170 2.99 -6.60 8.89
CA LYS A 170 1.81 -6.13 8.15
C LYS A 170 0.89 -5.35 9.10
N VAL A 171 0.34 -4.27 8.60
CA VAL A 171 -0.71 -3.48 9.27
C VAL A 171 -2.03 -4.23 9.16
N SER A 172 -2.61 -4.60 10.30
CA SER A 172 -3.92 -5.27 10.37
C SER A 172 -5.05 -4.30 10.67
N ASP A 173 -4.74 -3.21 11.37
CA ASP A 173 -5.66 -2.14 11.72
C ASP A 173 -5.19 -0.86 11.00
N PRO A 174 -5.91 -0.39 9.97
CA PRO A 174 -5.57 0.84 9.24
C PRO A 174 -5.37 2.06 10.14
N SER A 175 -6.05 2.14 11.27
CA SER A 175 -5.91 3.24 12.24
C SER A 175 -4.49 3.35 12.83
N GLU A 176 -3.66 2.29 12.73
CA GLU A 176 -2.26 2.37 13.13
C GLU A 176 -1.46 3.40 12.33
N LEU A 177 -1.79 3.58 11.04
CA LEU A 177 -1.08 4.51 10.17
C LEU A 177 -1.30 5.96 10.61
N SER A 178 -2.48 6.26 11.11
CA SER A 178 -2.82 7.57 11.69
C SER A 178 -2.20 7.82 13.07
N ARG A 179 -1.51 6.81 13.65
CA ARG A 179 -0.78 6.93 14.94
C ARG A 179 0.73 7.08 14.76
N ILE A 180 1.28 6.75 13.58
CA ILE A 180 2.71 6.85 13.29
C ILE A 180 3.03 8.25 12.80
N SER A 181 3.77 9.01 13.60
CA SER A 181 4.28 10.32 13.19
C SER A 181 5.22 10.19 11.99
N THR A 182 5.04 11.03 10.98
CA THR A 182 5.99 11.15 9.87
C THR A 182 7.41 11.48 10.35
N LYS A 183 7.55 12.17 11.48
CA LYS A 183 8.85 12.45 12.13
C LYS A 183 9.57 11.21 12.63
N ASP A 184 8.84 10.13 12.91
CA ASP A 184 9.40 8.86 13.35
C ASP A 184 9.72 7.92 12.18
N ILE A 185 9.32 8.30 10.95
CA ILE A 185 9.60 7.53 9.74
C ILE A 185 10.98 7.91 9.21
N ALA A 186 11.79 6.90 8.92
CA ALA A 186 13.05 7.09 8.19
C ALA A 186 12.79 7.08 6.68
N THR A 187 12.16 6.00 6.18
CA THR A 187 11.86 5.82 4.75
C THR A 187 10.52 5.11 4.58
N ILE A 188 9.89 5.32 3.42
CA ILE A 188 8.79 4.48 2.94
C ILE A 188 9.23 3.84 1.61
N GLU A 189 9.05 2.53 1.52
CA GLU A 189 9.35 1.78 0.30
C GLU A 189 8.04 1.42 -0.40
N VAL A 190 7.92 1.77 -1.67
CA VAL A 190 6.84 1.34 -2.57
C VAL A 190 7.39 0.20 -3.41
N ILE A 191 7.01 -1.03 -3.04
CA ILE A 191 7.49 -2.28 -3.65
C ILE A 191 6.43 -2.73 -4.64
N SER A 192 6.67 -2.45 -5.91
CA SER A 192 5.72 -2.73 -6.99
C SER A 192 5.74 -4.19 -7.46
N ASN A 193 6.82 -4.92 -7.16
CA ASN A 193 7.00 -6.34 -7.47
C ASN A 193 7.60 -7.07 -6.26
N PRO A 194 6.76 -7.41 -5.25
CA PRO A 194 7.24 -8.02 -4.02
C PRO A 194 7.84 -9.41 -4.26
N GLY A 195 9.00 -9.68 -3.63
CA GLY A 195 9.68 -10.98 -3.65
C GLY A 195 8.90 -12.11 -2.97
N VAL A 196 9.47 -13.31 -2.98
CA VAL A 196 8.79 -14.55 -2.55
C VAL A 196 8.64 -14.70 -1.04
N LYS A 197 9.30 -13.88 -0.25
CA LYS A 197 9.08 -13.77 1.20
C LYS A 197 7.71 -13.20 1.57
N TYR A 198 7.10 -12.45 0.67
CA TYR A 198 5.70 -12.03 0.77
C TYR A 198 4.78 -13.11 0.23
N ASP A 199 3.56 -13.17 0.71
CA ASP A 199 2.58 -14.13 0.21
C ASP A 199 2.35 -13.99 -1.30
N ALA A 200 1.98 -15.09 -1.95
CA ALA A 200 1.81 -15.10 -3.40
C ALA A 200 0.64 -14.21 -3.88
N ASP A 201 -0.31 -13.89 -3.00
CA ASP A 201 -1.42 -12.94 -3.24
C ASP A 201 -1.00 -11.47 -3.06
N THR A 202 0.16 -11.19 -2.51
CA THR A 202 0.63 -9.83 -2.27
C THR A 202 1.18 -9.24 -3.57
N HIS A 203 0.37 -8.50 -4.29
CA HIS A 203 0.72 -7.88 -5.57
C HIS A 203 1.58 -6.63 -5.44
N ALA A 204 1.44 -5.90 -4.33
CA ALA A 204 2.16 -4.67 -4.05
C ALA A 204 2.35 -4.48 -2.54
N VAL A 205 3.43 -3.81 -2.14
CA VAL A 205 3.73 -3.54 -0.73
C VAL A 205 4.14 -2.08 -0.53
N ILE A 206 3.62 -1.47 0.53
CA ILE A 206 4.10 -0.18 1.05
C ILE A 206 4.74 -0.47 2.42
N LYS A 207 6.06 -0.31 2.51
CA LYS A 207 6.80 -0.63 3.73
C LYS A 207 7.32 0.63 4.40
N ILE A 208 6.83 0.90 5.61
CA ILE A 208 7.22 2.03 6.45
C ILE A 208 8.36 1.59 7.37
N ASN A 209 9.53 2.19 7.21
CA ASN A 209 10.68 1.96 8.07
C ASN A 209 10.81 3.09 9.08
N LEU A 210 10.73 2.75 10.36
CA LEU A 210 10.82 3.71 11.46
C LEU A 210 12.28 3.95 11.84
N LYS A 211 12.56 5.14 12.40
CA LYS A 211 13.87 5.48 12.98
C LYS A 211 14.18 4.57 14.18
N LYS A 212 15.43 4.16 14.30
CA LYS A 212 15.92 3.48 15.51
C LYS A 212 16.06 4.50 16.65
N GLN A 213 15.08 4.61 17.52
CA GLN A 213 15.16 5.48 18.70
C GLN A 213 14.72 4.70 19.96
N HIS A 214 15.43 4.92 21.06
CA HIS A 214 15.17 4.32 22.36
C HIS A 214 14.71 5.39 23.33
N THR A 215 13.39 5.54 23.54
CA THR A 215 12.86 6.31 24.66
C THR A 215 12.38 5.35 25.73
N LYS A 216 12.85 5.54 26.95
CA LYS A 216 12.40 4.78 28.13
C LYS A 216 11.28 5.55 28.83
N GLY A 217 10.45 4.82 29.58
CA GLY A 217 9.37 5.39 30.38
C GLY A 217 8.02 5.40 29.69
N LEU A 218 7.11 6.14 30.28
CA LEU A 218 5.74 6.34 29.80
C LEU A 218 5.72 7.32 28.63
N GLY A 219 4.99 7.00 27.60
CA GLY A 219 4.73 7.85 26.46
C GLY A 219 3.31 7.67 25.92
N GLY A 220 2.87 8.54 25.04
CA GLY A 220 1.55 8.43 24.48
C GLY A 220 1.25 9.37 23.31
N THR A 221 0.16 9.09 22.64
CA THR A 221 -0.42 9.92 21.58
C THR A 221 -1.93 10.02 21.78
N VAL A 222 -2.46 11.22 21.65
CA VAL A 222 -3.88 11.49 21.50
C VAL A 222 -4.07 12.18 20.15
N ALA A 223 -4.97 11.68 19.33
CA ALA A 223 -5.30 12.26 18.03
C ALA A 223 -6.82 12.38 17.88
N LEU A 224 -7.26 13.53 17.37
CA LEU A 224 -8.64 13.86 17.13
C LEU A 224 -8.76 14.38 15.69
N SER A 225 -9.73 13.87 14.95
CA SER A 225 -10.10 14.36 13.64
C SER A 225 -11.61 14.60 13.61
N ASP A 226 -11.99 15.77 13.17
CA ASP A 226 -13.39 16.10 12.90
C ASP A 226 -13.50 16.70 11.51
N GLY A 227 -14.48 16.26 10.74
CA GLY A 227 -14.71 16.71 9.38
C GLY A 227 -16.18 16.87 9.06
N GLN A 228 -16.47 17.92 8.33
CA GLN A 228 -17.82 18.27 7.90
C GLN A 228 -17.91 18.33 6.38
N GLY A 229 -18.63 17.35 5.80
CA GLY A 229 -19.14 17.38 4.45
C GLY A 229 -20.64 17.72 4.45
N ARG A 230 -21.47 16.99 3.70
CA ARG A 230 -22.93 16.99 3.88
C ARG A 230 -23.30 16.41 5.24
N ARG A 231 -22.53 15.42 5.70
CA ARG A 231 -22.61 14.85 7.05
C ARG A 231 -21.23 14.85 7.69
N ASN A 232 -21.18 14.71 9.00
CA ASN A 232 -19.93 14.74 9.76
C ASN A 232 -19.28 13.36 9.87
N TYR A 233 -17.94 13.37 10.01
CA TYR A 233 -17.16 12.21 10.43
C TYR A 233 -16.17 12.63 11.52
N ASP A 234 -15.92 11.72 12.44
CA ASP A 234 -14.99 11.93 13.56
C ASP A 234 -14.12 10.69 13.77
N ASN A 235 -12.90 10.93 14.24
CA ASN A 235 -11.98 9.86 14.59
C ASN A 235 -11.20 10.27 15.83
N GLU A 236 -11.29 9.47 16.89
CA GLU A 236 -10.54 9.64 18.12
C GLU A 236 -9.60 8.47 18.33
N GLN A 237 -8.38 8.79 18.71
CA GLN A 237 -7.36 7.79 18.97
C GLN A 237 -6.57 8.13 20.23
N VAL A 238 -6.36 7.13 21.05
CA VAL A 238 -5.49 7.23 22.23
C VAL A 238 -4.57 6.02 22.22
N GLN A 239 -3.28 6.27 22.40
CA GLN A 239 -2.29 5.22 22.59
C GLN A 239 -1.39 5.58 23.74
N LEU A 240 -1.17 4.65 24.66
CA LEU A 240 -0.20 4.72 25.74
C LEU A 240 0.87 3.66 25.52
N THR A 241 2.11 3.98 25.82
CA THR A 241 3.26 3.09 25.70
C THR A 241 4.10 3.14 26.96
N TYR A 242 4.64 2.02 27.42
CA TYR A 242 5.64 1.97 28.46
C TYR A 242 6.81 1.13 28.01
N ASN A 243 7.99 1.74 27.94
CA ASN A 243 9.18 1.15 27.37
C ASN A 243 10.31 1.11 28.39
N THR A 244 10.91 -0.06 28.53
CA THR A 244 12.15 -0.30 29.27
C THR A 244 13.15 -1.04 28.37
N ASP A 245 14.33 -1.37 28.89
CA ASP A 245 15.30 -2.19 28.15
C ASP A 245 14.79 -3.62 27.94
N LYS A 246 14.03 -4.17 28.89
CA LYS A 246 13.53 -5.55 28.86
C LYS A 246 12.11 -5.69 28.37
N VAL A 247 11.24 -4.74 28.70
CA VAL A 247 9.79 -4.83 28.44
C VAL A 247 9.33 -3.59 27.69
N ASN A 248 8.61 -3.80 26.59
CA ASN A 248 7.91 -2.74 25.89
C ASN A 248 6.44 -3.15 25.82
N THR A 249 5.55 -2.31 26.30
CA THR A 249 4.11 -2.57 26.26
C THR A 249 3.35 -1.36 25.73
N PHE A 250 2.19 -1.63 25.17
CA PHE A 250 1.28 -0.58 24.72
C PHE A 250 -0.17 -1.01 24.86
N VAL A 251 -1.03 -0.03 25.00
CA VAL A 251 -2.48 -0.15 24.82
C VAL A 251 -2.94 0.99 23.94
N GLY A 252 -3.84 0.68 23.01
CA GLY A 252 -4.42 1.62 22.07
C GLY A 252 -5.94 1.47 22.01
N PHE A 253 -6.63 2.58 21.89
CA PHE A 253 -8.05 2.68 21.61
C PHE A 253 -8.23 3.56 20.38
N SER A 254 -9.09 3.15 19.45
CA SER A 254 -9.58 4.02 18.37
C SER A 254 -11.10 3.89 18.25
N ASN A 255 -11.74 5.02 18.01
CA ASN A 255 -13.14 5.12 17.61
C ASN A 255 -13.20 5.90 16.31
N SER A 256 -13.87 5.37 15.30
CA SER A 256 -14.11 6.03 14.03
C SER A 256 -15.61 6.05 13.75
N THR A 257 -16.15 7.23 13.59
CA THR A 257 -17.52 7.44 13.16
C THR A 257 -17.48 8.11 11.80
N SER A 258 -18.15 7.52 10.82
CA SER A 258 -18.29 8.13 9.51
C SER A 258 -19.76 8.16 9.13
N ARG A 259 -20.28 9.35 8.95
CA ARG A 259 -21.63 9.55 8.43
C ARG A 259 -21.49 10.20 7.08
N TYR A 260 -21.95 9.56 6.04
CA TYR A 260 -21.87 10.11 4.68
C TYR A 260 -23.18 9.94 3.93
N SER A 261 -23.36 10.79 2.93
CA SER A 261 -24.48 10.78 2.03
C SER A 261 -23.98 10.60 0.61
N THR A 262 -24.64 9.75 -0.15
CA THR A 262 -24.31 9.52 -1.56
C THR A 262 -25.57 9.77 -2.40
N ASP A 263 -25.44 10.56 -3.45
CA ASP A 263 -26.44 10.65 -4.51
C ASP A 263 -25.91 9.84 -5.70
N GLN A 264 -26.72 8.95 -6.24
CA GLN A 264 -26.30 8.08 -7.32
C GLN A 264 -27.40 7.93 -8.36
N GLU A 265 -27.01 7.98 -9.62
CA GLU A 265 -27.84 7.65 -10.78
C GLU A 265 -27.20 6.47 -11.49
N ASN A 266 -27.98 5.42 -11.71
CA ASN A 266 -27.58 4.25 -12.48
C ASN A 266 -28.45 4.13 -13.71
N THR A 267 -27.87 3.66 -14.79
CA THR A 267 -28.61 3.26 -15.99
C THR A 267 -28.05 1.93 -16.48
N GLU A 268 -28.91 0.97 -16.60
CA GLU A 268 -28.60 -0.37 -17.09
C GLU A 268 -29.30 -0.59 -18.42
N TYR A 269 -28.56 -1.23 -19.33
CA TYR A 269 -29.07 -1.56 -20.67
C TYR A 269 -28.80 -3.01 -20.96
N VAL A 270 -29.82 -3.74 -21.41
CA VAL A 270 -29.71 -5.06 -21.99
C VAL A 270 -30.13 -4.98 -23.44
N LEU A 271 -29.24 -5.39 -24.34
CA LEU A 271 -29.40 -5.29 -25.77
C LEU A 271 -29.19 -6.67 -26.41
N THR A 272 -30.15 -7.56 -26.23
CA THR A 272 -30.16 -8.86 -26.93
C THR A 272 -31.07 -8.79 -28.17
N PRO A 273 -30.89 -9.68 -29.16
CA PRO A 273 -31.80 -9.74 -30.32
C PRO A 273 -33.26 -10.00 -29.95
N SER A 274 -33.50 -10.67 -28.80
CA SER A 274 -34.83 -11.03 -28.31
C SER A 274 -35.40 -10.05 -27.30
N SER A 275 -34.60 -9.16 -26.72
CA SER A 275 -34.99 -8.29 -25.62
C SER A 275 -34.11 -7.04 -25.56
N ALA A 276 -34.69 -5.90 -25.65
CA ALA A 276 -34.04 -4.60 -25.43
C ALA A 276 -34.79 -3.89 -24.30
N TRP A 277 -34.09 -3.67 -23.16
CA TRP A 277 -34.67 -2.93 -22.06
C TRP A 277 -33.61 -2.09 -21.33
N GLY A 278 -34.05 -1.12 -20.56
CA GLY A 278 -33.23 -0.28 -19.73
C GLY A 278 -33.84 -0.07 -18.36
N LEU A 279 -33.02 -0.14 -17.31
CA LEU A 279 -33.40 0.20 -15.94
C LEU A 279 -32.70 1.51 -15.54
N TYR A 280 -33.47 2.52 -15.26
CA TYR A 280 -33.01 3.81 -14.76
C TYR A 280 -33.30 3.89 -13.26
N SER A 281 -32.25 3.94 -12.46
CA SER A 281 -32.34 3.99 -10.99
C SER A 281 -31.80 5.32 -10.50
N ASN A 282 -32.65 6.12 -9.88
CA ASN A 282 -32.26 7.35 -9.20
C ASN A 282 -32.28 7.12 -7.68
N MET A 283 -31.14 7.29 -7.03
CA MET A 283 -30.92 7.07 -5.60
C MET A 283 -30.51 8.40 -4.94
N PRO A 284 -31.46 9.30 -4.67
CA PRO A 284 -31.15 10.71 -4.34
C PRO A 284 -30.64 10.92 -2.94
N LYS A 285 -30.71 10.02 -2.02
CA LYS A 285 -30.30 10.24 -0.62
C LYS A 285 -29.98 8.92 0.06
N TRP A 286 -28.85 8.39 -0.21
CA TRP A 286 -28.38 7.20 0.49
C TRP A 286 -27.49 7.61 1.66
N TYR A 287 -27.84 7.14 2.84
CA TYR A 287 -27.16 7.48 4.09
C TYR A 287 -26.46 6.26 4.66
N SER A 288 -25.19 6.42 5.03
CA SER A 288 -24.49 5.44 5.86
C SER A 288 -24.11 6.07 7.20
N ASN A 289 -24.23 5.28 8.27
CA ASN A 289 -23.75 5.57 9.61
C ASN A 289 -22.82 4.44 10.04
N TYR A 290 -21.54 4.63 9.82
CA TYR A 290 -20.49 3.67 10.11
C TYR A 290 -19.83 3.99 11.45
N TYR A 291 -19.66 2.98 12.28
CA TYR A 291 -19.00 3.05 13.59
C TYR A 291 -18.00 1.90 13.71
N ASN A 292 -16.76 2.20 14.02
CA ASN A 292 -15.72 1.20 14.24
C ASN A 292 -14.96 1.51 15.53
N LYS A 293 -14.94 0.56 16.46
CA LYS A 293 -14.21 0.65 17.73
C LYS A 293 -13.19 -0.46 17.81
N THR A 294 -11.93 -0.07 18.05
CA THR A 294 -10.83 -1.02 18.18
C THR A 294 -10.06 -0.79 19.49
N VAL A 295 -9.82 -1.87 20.20
CA VAL A 295 -8.92 -1.92 21.36
C VAL A 295 -7.78 -2.87 21.04
N THR A 296 -6.55 -2.42 21.20
CA THR A 296 -5.35 -3.23 20.96
C THR A 296 -4.39 -3.13 22.13
N GLY A 297 -3.92 -4.24 22.64
CA GLY A 297 -2.86 -4.30 23.64
C GLY A 297 -1.74 -5.26 23.24
N GLY A 298 -0.52 -4.93 23.57
CA GLY A 298 0.60 -5.79 23.22
C GLY A 298 1.80 -5.61 24.13
N VAL A 299 2.62 -6.67 24.18
CA VAL A 299 3.87 -6.72 24.95
C VAL A 299 4.99 -7.31 24.09
N SER A 300 6.19 -6.76 24.24
CA SER A 300 7.43 -7.31 23.70
C SER A 300 8.45 -7.42 24.82
N LEU A 301 9.03 -8.60 24.95
CA LEU A 301 10.04 -8.94 25.94
C LEU A 301 11.39 -9.12 25.23
N ASN A 302 12.36 -8.27 25.52
CA ASN A 302 13.73 -8.49 25.11
C ASN A 302 14.35 -9.51 26.09
N LEU A 303 14.43 -10.78 25.69
CA LEU A 303 14.99 -11.85 26.49
C LEU A 303 16.48 -11.58 26.74
N ASP A 304 17.14 -11.12 25.69
CA ASP A 304 18.52 -10.63 25.74
C ASP A 304 18.73 -9.57 24.59
N LYS A 305 19.98 -9.24 24.25
CA LYS A 305 20.31 -8.27 23.17
C LYS A 305 19.94 -8.78 21.78
N ASN A 306 19.82 -10.09 21.61
CA ASN A 306 19.65 -10.77 20.34
C ASN A 306 18.25 -11.38 20.17
N ASN A 307 17.49 -11.55 21.26
CA ASN A 307 16.26 -12.33 21.26
C ASN A 307 15.08 -11.50 21.80
N THR A 308 14.01 -11.45 21.04
CA THR A 308 12.75 -10.75 21.38
C THR A 308 11.57 -11.70 21.20
N LEU A 309 10.74 -11.81 22.22
CA LEU A 309 9.43 -12.49 22.17
C LEU A 309 8.32 -11.44 22.37
N GLY A 310 7.20 -11.59 21.70
CA GLY A 310 6.08 -10.67 21.91
C GLY A 310 4.73 -11.26 21.53
N GLY A 311 3.68 -10.54 21.97
CA GLY A 311 2.30 -10.87 21.64
C GLY A 311 1.42 -9.63 21.62
N GLN A 312 0.35 -9.69 20.84
CA GLN A 312 -0.65 -8.65 20.71
C GLN A 312 -2.04 -9.28 20.66
N LEU A 313 -3.00 -8.62 21.31
CA LEU A 313 -4.41 -8.94 21.23
C LEU A 313 -5.17 -7.71 20.74
N THR A 314 -6.04 -7.90 19.76
CA THR A 314 -6.91 -6.85 19.21
C THR A 314 -8.36 -7.31 19.28
N TYR A 315 -9.23 -6.45 19.78
CA TYR A 315 -10.68 -6.58 19.68
C TYR A 315 -11.22 -5.44 18.83
N GLN A 316 -12.07 -5.78 17.87
CA GLN A 316 -12.72 -4.82 16.97
C GLN A 316 -14.22 -5.10 16.92
N ARG A 317 -15.00 -4.02 17.01
CA ARG A 317 -16.44 -4.02 16.80
C ARG A 317 -16.80 -2.98 15.75
N GLU A 318 -17.49 -3.43 14.73
CA GLU A 318 -18.01 -2.59 13.65
C GLU A 318 -19.53 -2.66 13.60
N ASN A 319 -20.14 -1.55 13.26
CA ASN A 319 -21.57 -1.42 13.03
C ASN A 319 -21.78 -0.42 11.89
N ASP A 320 -22.49 -0.81 10.87
CA ASP A 320 -22.89 0.05 9.76
C ASP A 320 -24.39 -0.04 9.55
N ARG A 321 -25.03 1.11 9.52
CA ARG A 321 -26.42 1.26 9.12
C ARG A 321 -26.48 2.04 7.82
N TYR A 322 -27.10 1.44 6.85
CA TYR A 322 -27.23 1.97 5.52
C TYR A 322 -28.71 2.02 5.13
N ASN A 323 -29.20 3.19 4.78
CA ASN A 323 -30.58 3.35 4.36
C ASN A 323 -30.70 4.33 3.20
N GLY A 324 -31.72 4.11 2.36
CA GLY A 324 -31.95 4.97 1.21
C GLY A 324 -33.18 4.58 0.43
N GLU A 325 -33.59 5.52 -0.40
CA GLU A 325 -34.70 5.35 -1.33
C GLU A 325 -34.16 5.28 -2.75
N SER A 326 -34.75 4.46 -3.59
CA SER A 326 -34.50 4.45 -5.03
C SER A 326 -35.82 4.54 -5.80
N ASN A 327 -35.78 5.35 -6.86
CA ASN A 327 -36.85 5.47 -7.83
C ASN A 327 -36.39 4.80 -9.13
N ASN A 328 -37.00 3.69 -9.46
CA ASN A 328 -36.58 2.85 -10.58
C ASN A 328 -37.62 2.96 -11.71
N VAL A 329 -37.14 3.12 -12.95
CA VAL A 329 -37.98 3.12 -14.13
C VAL A 329 -37.47 2.04 -15.07
N MET A 330 -38.27 1.01 -15.28
CA MET A 330 -38.01 -0.03 -16.27
C MET A 330 -38.59 0.39 -17.62
N MET A 331 -37.72 0.41 -18.62
CA MET A 331 -38.09 0.69 -20.02
C MET A 331 -37.98 -0.58 -20.85
N GLN A 332 -38.95 -0.83 -21.72
CA GLN A 332 -38.89 -1.82 -22.78
C GLN A 332 -38.93 -1.12 -24.12
N GLY A 333 -37.81 -1.09 -24.83
CA GLY A 333 -37.65 -0.18 -25.98
C GLY A 333 -37.81 1.28 -25.54
N GLU A 334 -38.69 2.03 -26.17
CA GLU A 334 -38.98 3.42 -25.84
C GLU A 334 -40.14 3.58 -24.82
N ASN A 335 -40.81 2.52 -24.42
CA ASN A 335 -41.97 2.55 -23.53
C ASN A 335 -41.59 2.31 -22.08
N VAL A 336 -42.21 3.01 -21.15
CA VAL A 336 -42.15 2.73 -19.74
C VAL A 336 -42.92 1.43 -19.48
N TYR A 337 -42.20 0.39 -19.02
CA TYR A 337 -42.80 -0.89 -18.64
C TYR A 337 -43.32 -0.81 -17.20
N GLU A 338 -42.49 -0.34 -16.29
CA GLU A 338 -42.86 -0.22 -14.87
C GLU A 338 -42.09 0.91 -14.18
N ARG A 339 -42.71 1.47 -13.13
CA ARG A 339 -42.06 2.35 -12.16
C ARG A 339 -42.13 1.69 -10.80
N VAL A 340 -40.98 1.55 -10.13
CA VAL A 340 -40.86 0.91 -8.82
C VAL A 340 -40.14 1.87 -7.88
N ASN A 341 -40.71 2.10 -6.73
CA ASN A 341 -40.07 2.77 -5.62
C ASN A 341 -39.59 1.70 -4.63
N SER A 342 -38.34 1.78 -4.24
CA SER A 342 -37.74 0.85 -3.27
C SER A 342 -37.15 1.63 -2.11
N THR A 343 -37.33 1.13 -0.89
CA THR A 343 -36.69 1.61 0.33
C THR A 343 -35.85 0.51 0.91
N LEU A 344 -34.55 0.74 1.04
CA LEU A 344 -33.61 -0.20 1.66
C LEU A 344 -33.22 0.29 3.05
N ASP A 345 -33.33 -0.58 4.05
CA ASP A 345 -32.69 -0.47 5.37
C ASP A 345 -31.77 -1.67 5.56
N SER A 346 -30.50 -1.41 5.84
CA SER A 346 -29.48 -2.44 6.07
C SER A 346 -28.75 -2.16 7.36
N HIS A 347 -28.60 -3.19 8.19
CA HIS A 347 -27.84 -3.16 9.42
C HIS A 347 -26.80 -4.27 9.45
N SER A 348 -25.56 -3.88 9.23
CA SER A 348 -24.40 -4.78 9.25
C SER A 348 -23.57 -4.57 10.51
N HIS A 349 -23.16 -5.64 11.16
CA HIS A 349 -22.26 -5.56 12.30
C HIS A 349 -21.35 -6.77 12.39
N TYR A 350 -20.13 -6.57 12.94
CA TYR A 350 -19.28 -7.69 13.31
C TYR A 350 -18.52 -7.45 14.62
N ASN A 351 -18.11 -8.56 15.21
CA ASN A 351 -17.17 -8.61 16.33
C ASN A 351 -15.98 -9.49 15.93
N GLN A 352 -14.76 -8.99 16.13
CA GLN A 352 -13.52 -9.67 15.76
C GLN A 352 -12.55 -9.70 16.92
N TRP A 353 -11.96 -10.87 17.17
CA TRP A 353 -10.79 -11.06 18.02
C TRP A 353 -9.63 -11.51 17.16
N GLN A 354 -8.46 -10.89 17.36
CA GLN A 354 -7.24 -11.29 16.72
C GLN A 354 -6.11 -11.36 17.74
N ALA A 355 -5.42 -12.49 17.78
CA ALA A 355 -4.22 -12.70 18.57
C ALA A 355 -3.03 -12.92 17.64
N ASN A 356 -1.90 -12.28 17.94
CA ASN A 356 -0.64 -12.47 17.25
C ASN A 356 0.45 -12.75 18.27
N MET A 357 1.35 -13.68 17.97
CA MET A 357 2.58 -13.92 18.71
C MET A 357 3.78 -13.97 17.77
N TYR A 358 4.94 -13.54 18.25
CA TYR A 358 6.15 -13.57 17.46
C TYR A 358 7.39 -13.82 18.29
N TYR A 359 8.40 -14.39 17.63
CA TYR A 359 9.77 -14.48 18.12
C TYR A 359 10.72 -13.98 17.03
N GLU A 360 11.71 -13.16 17.39
CA GLU A 360 12.82 -12.74 16.55
C GLU A 360 14.12 -13.02 17.30
N GLY A 361 14.98 -13.83 16.72
CA GLY A 361 16.26 -14.23 17.32
C GLY A 361 17.43 -14.13 16.34
N HIS A 362 18.60 -13.71 16.86
CA HIS A 362 19.85 -13.70 16.13
C HIS A 362 20.78 -14.75 16.74
N ILE A 363 21.18 -15.74 15.94
CA ILE A 363 22.09 -16.81 16.36
C ILE A 363 23.46 -16.54 15.73
N GLY A 364 24.42 -16.24 16.60
CA GLY A 364 25.75 -15.77 16.16
C GLY A 364 25.64 -14.46 15.38
N THR A 365 26.47 -14.30 14.36
CA THR A 365 26.51 -13.09 13.50
C THR A 365 25.84 -13.28 12.13
N LYS A 366 25.41 -14.51 11.82
CA LYS A 366 24.98 -14.89 10.47
C LYS A 366 23.52 -15.26 10.33
N TRP A 367 22.87 -15.73 11.41
CA TRP A 367 21.51 -16.21 11.35
C TRP A 367 20.52 -15.24 12.00
N THR A 368 19.44 -14.97 11.34
CA THR A 368 18.23 -14.35 11.91
C THR A 368 17.07 -15.31 11.72
N ILE A 369 16.36 -15.64 12.80
CA ILE A 369 15.21 -16.53 12.79
C ILE A 369 14.00 -15.75 13.27
N ASN A 370 12.91 -15.86 12.52
CA ASN A 370 11.62 -15.26 12.85
C ASN A 370 10.54 -16.35 12.89
N PHE A 371 9.73 -16.33 13.93
CA PHE A 371 8.50 -17.07 14.04
C PHE A 371 7.34 -16.11 14.25
N ASN A 372 6.21 -16.35 13.58
CA ASN A 372 4.97 -15.61 13.78
C ASN A 372 3.79 -16.58 13.76
N GLY A 373 2.84 -16.39 14.68
CA GLY A 373 1.61 -17.12 14.75
C GLY A 373 0.42 -16.18 14.89
N ASP A 374 -0.66 -16.42 14.16
CA ASP A 374 -1.88 -15.64 14.17
C ASP A 374 -3.10 -16.53 14.40
N TYR A 375 -4.04 -16.02 15.16
CA TYR A 375 -5.38 -16.54 15.26
C TYR A 375 -6.40 -15.41 15.15
N LEU A 376 -7.43 -15.57 14.31
CA LEU A 376 -8.52 -14.63 14.17
C LEU A 376 -9.85 -15.35 14.23
N ARG A 377 -10.80 -14.75 14.95
CA ARG A 377 -12.20 -15.12 14.92
C ARG A 377 -13.06 -13.90 14.69
N ARG A 378 -13.88 -13.93 13.62
CA ARG A 378 -14.89 -12.90 13.30
C ARG A 378 -16.26 -13.54 13.23
N LYS A 379 -17.25 -12.85 13.81
CA LYS A 379 -18.68 -13.13 13.59
C LYS A 379 -19.32 -11.88 13.04
N SER A 380 -20.00 -12.01 11.92
CA SER A 380 -20.74 -10.92 11.27
C SER A 380 -22.19 -11.29 11.04
N THR A 381 -23.04 -10.29 11.03
CA THR A 381 -24.45 -10.36 10.64
C THR A 381 -24.75 -9.15 9.77
N ASP A 382 -25.51 -9.35 8.71
CA ASP A 382 -26.02 -8.32 7.80
C ASP A 382 -27.51 -8.59 7.58
N ASP A 383 -28.34 -7.74 8.15
CA ASP A 383 -29.80 -7.80 8.04
C ASP A 383 -30.26 -6.68 7.11
N LYS A 384 -31.11 -7.03 6.14
CA LYS A 384 -31.66 -6.06 5.18
C LYS A 384 -33.17 -6.19 5.09
N SER A 385 -33.85 -5.06 5.01
CA SER A 385 -35.25 -4.94 4.62
C SER A 385 -35.32 -4.12 3.34
N ASN A 386 -35.88 -4.69 2.29
CA ASN A 386 -36.16 -4.01 1.05
C ASN A 386 -37.67 -3.97 0.82
N GLU A 387 -38.25 -2.77 0.92
CA GLU A 387 -39.67 -2.53 0.68
C GLU A 387 -39.84 -1.98 -0.73
N GLU A 388 -40.64 -2.65 -1.55
CA GLU A 388 -40.85 -2.27 -2.94
C GLU A 388 -42.34 -2.13 -3.25
N SER A 389 -42.66 -1.13 -4.09
CA SER A 389 -43.99 -0.91 -4.65
C SER A 389 -43.90 -0.29 -6.02
N GLY A 390 -44.74 -0.69 -6.95
CA GLY A 390 -44.66 -0.22 -8.32
C GLY A 390 -46.01 -0.12 -9.02
N THR A 391 -45.99 0.29 -10.29
CA THR A 391 -47.21 0.39 -11.12
C THR A 391 -47.80 -0.95 -11.49
N LEU A 392 -46.95 -2.02 -11.55
CA LEU A 392 -47.31 -3.40 -11.78
C LEU A 392 -47.01 -4.28 -10.60
N THR A 393 -46.23 -3.80 -9.64
CA THR A 393 -45.78 -4.51 -8.44
C THR A 393 -46.65 -4.11 -7.25
N ASN A 394 -47.34 -5.07 -6.65
CA ASN A 394 -47.97 -4.83 -5.36
C ASN A 394 -46.92 -4.54 -4.27
N PRO A 395 -47.21 -3.70 -3.30
CA PRO A 395 -46.31 -3.50 -2.17
C PRO A 395 -45.93 -4.83 -1.51
N HIS A 396 -44.63 -5.05 -1.37
CA HIS A 396 -44.09 -6.26 -0.69
C HIS A 396 -42.76 -5.91 -0.01
N THR A 397 -42.34 -6.79 0.89
CA THR A 397 -41.12 -6.63 1.67
C THR A 397 -40.28 -7.89 1.59
N VAL A 398 -39.02 -7.70 1.19
CA VAL A 398 -38.01 -8.77 1.19
C VAL A 398 -37.07 -8.56 2.36
N LEU A 399 -37.07 -9.50 3.29
CA LEU A 399 -36.16 -9.54 4.43
C LEU A 399 -35.03 -10.51 4.14
N THR A 400 -33.78 -10.06 4.28
CA THR A 400 -32.64 -10.96 4.12
C THR A 400 -31.71 -10.88 5.33
N THR A 401 -31.15 -12.01 5.73
CA THR A 401 -30.14 -12.10 6.79
C THR A 401 -28.97 -12.92 6.31
N ASN A 402 -27.78 -12.33 6.37
CA ASN A 402 -26.50 -13.00 6.14
C ASN A 402 -25.74 -13.13 7.46
N LYS A 403 -25.36 -14.34 7.86
CA LYS A 403 -24.49 -14.58 9.02
C LYS A 403 -23.23 -15.30 8.57
N ALA A 404 -22.06 -14.78 8.99
CA ALA A 404 -20.80 -15.44 8.72
C ALA A 404 -19.95 -15.57 9.97
N THR A 405 -19.26 -16.71 10.09
CA THR A 405 -18.28 -16.96 11.16
C THR A 405 -16.99 -17.43 10.53
N TYR A 406 -15.92 -16.68 10.75
CA TYR A 406 -14.57 -16.97 10.27
C TYR A 406 -13.69 -17.39 11.45
N ASN A 407 -12.94 -18.48 11.27
CA ASN A 407 -11.85 -18.88 12.17
C ASN A 407 -10.61 -19.11 11.29
N ILE A 408 -9.55 -18.35 11.55
CA ILE A 408 -8.30 -18.36 10.79
C ILE A 408 -7.15 -18.64 11.75
N ALA A 409 -6.31 -19.60 11.43
CA ALA A 409 -5.05 -19.86 12.13
C ALA A 409 -3.91 -19.92 11.12
N ALA A 410 -2.81 -19.24 11.40
CA ALA A 410 -1.65 -19.25 10.51
C ALA A 410 -0.33 -19.20 11.27
N GLY A 411 0.70 -19.79 10.67
CA GLY A 411 2.08 -19.79 11.17
C GLY A 411 3.08 -19.50 10.06
N LEU A 412 4.08 -18.68 10.37
CA LEU A 412 5.19 -18.33 9.46
C LEU A 412 6.50 -18.52 10.21
N VAL A 413 7.42 -19.28 9.61
CA VAL A 413 8.80 -19.41 10.05
C VAL A 413 9.72 -18.94 8.94
N GLU A 414 10.65 -18.06 9.24
CA GLU A 414 11.67 -17.57 8.31
C GLU A 414 13.05 -17.67 8.93
N ALA A 415 14.02 -18.06 8.15
CA ALA A 415 15.43 -18.01 8.49
C ALA A 415 16.19 -17.22 7.42
N GLU A 416 16.99 -16.27 7.85
CA GLU A 416 17.90 -15.50 7.02
C GLU A 416 19.34 -15.86 7.39
N TYR A 417 20.13 -16.25 6.40
CA TYR A 417 21.54 -16.59 6.55
C TYR A 417 22.43 -15.63 5.75
N GLN A 418 23.30 -14.92 6.44
CA GLN A 418 24.30 -14.05 5.81
C GLN A 418 25.47 -14.91 5.32
N LEU A 419 25.48 -15.23 4.01
CA LEU A 419 26.54 -16.03 3.38
C LEU A 419 27.89 -15.30 3.45
N ASN A 420 27.89 -14.02 3.07
CA ASN A 420 29.03 -13.11 3.16
C ASN A 420 28.53 -11.65 3.18
N LYS A 421 29.42 -10.65 3.11
CA LYS A 421 29.06 -9.21 3.14
C LYS A 421 28.13 -8.79 1.99
N ASN A 422 28.12 -9.55 0.90
CA ASN A 422 27.43 -9.21 -0.34
C ASN A 422 26.29 -10.17 -0.69
N ALA A 423 26.08 -11.24 0.08
CA ALA A 423 25.10 -12.26 -0.26
C ALA A 423 24.34 -12.76 0.97
N THR A 424 23.03 -12.86 0.82
CA THR A 424 22.09 -13.34 1.87
C THR A 424 21.16 -14.37 1.27
N LEU A 425 20.89 -15.44 2.00
CA LEU A 425 19.89 -16.45 1.67
C LEU A 425 18.75 -16.37 2.68
N LYS A 426 17.52 -16.31 2.21
CA LYS A 426 16.29 -16.35 3.01
C LYS A 426 15.50 -17.59 2.65
N VAL A 427 15.08 -18.35 3.62
CA VAL A 427 14.21 -19.51 3.47
C VAL A 427 13.07 -19.44 4.47
N GLY A 428 11.92 -19.99 4.12
CA GLY A 428 10.83 -19.98 5.07
C GLY A 428 9.69 -20.90 4.67
N THR A 429 8.76 -21.08 5.61
CA THR A 429 7.52 -21.81 5.43
C THR A 429 6.36 -21.05 6.03
N ASN A 430 5.23 -21.08 5.36
CA ASN A 430 3.97 -20.51 5.82
C ASN A 430 2.87 -21.58 5.73
N VAL A 431 2.10 -21.72 6.80
CA VAL A 431 0.95 -22.62 6.86
C VAL A 431 -0.25 -21.84 7.37
N SER A 432 -1.39 -21.96 6.70
CA SER A 432 -2.65 -21.39 7.18
C SER A 432 -3.81 -22.37 7.04
N TYR A 433 -4.75 -22.24 7.96
CA TYR A 433 -6.01 -22.96 8.00
C TYR A 433 -7.16 -21.99 8.23
N VAL A 434 -8.16 -22.07 7.35
CA VAL A 434 -9.40 -21.29 7.45
C VAL A 434 -10.57 -22.25 7.54
N LYS A 435 -11.48 -21.96 8.47
CA LYS A 435 -12.83 -22.51 8.49
C LYS A 435 -13.81 -21.37 8.58
N ASP A 436 -14.67 -21.25 7.58
CA ASP A 436 -15.77 -20.28 7.59
C ASP A 436 -17.12 -20.99 7.39
N THR A 437 -18.15 -20.44 8.01
CA THR A 437 -19.53 -20.88 7.85
C THR A 437 -20.36 -19.65 7.52
N LYS A 438 -21.15 -19.74 6.45
CA LYS A 438 -22.04 -18.69 5.96
C LYS A 438 -23.45 -19.23 5.91
N VAL A 439 -24.40 -18.48 6.43
CA VAL A 439 -25.82 -18.80 6.41
C VAL A 439 -26.56 -17.59 5.85
N TYR A 440 -27.29 -17.80 4.78
CA TYR A 440 -28.19 -16.84 4.17
C TYR A 440 -29.64 -17.30 4.37
N SER A 441 -30.52 -16.37 4.69
CA SER A 441 -31.96 -16.56 4.65
C SER A 441 -32.62 -15.34 4.03
N GLY A 442 -33.50 -15.55 3.08
CA GLY A 442 -34.35 -14.55 2.45
C GLY A 442 -35.81 -14.93 2.64
N LEU A 443 -36.63 -14.01 3.08
CA LEU A 443 -38.07 -14.11 3.23
C LEU A 443 -38.72 -12.99 2.42
N ASP A 444 -39.46 -13.38 1.38
CA ASP A 444 -40.35 -12.49 0.62
C ASP A 444 -41.78 -12.76 1.13
N ASP A 445 -42.53 -11.72 1.45
CA ASP A 445 -43.91 -11.82 1.92
C ASP A 445 -44.90 -12.28 0.83
N THR A 446 -44.43 -12.31 -0.45
CA THR A 446 -45.21 -12.73 -1.63
C THR A 446 -44.70 -14.03 -2.28
N ALA A 447 -43.53 -14.54 -1.88
CA ALA A 447 -42.84 -15.64 -2.53
C ALA A 447 -42.26 -16.67 -1.52
N GLU A 448 -41.68 -17.76 -2.05
CA GLU A 448 -40.99 -18.75 -1.25
C GLU A 448 -39.74 -18.19 -0.58
N SER A 449 -39.48 -18.64 0.65
CA SER A 449 -38.25 -18.31 1.36
C SER A 449 -37.03 -18.98 0.70
N THR A 450 -35.95 -18.23 0.55
CA THR A 450 -34.66 -18.74 0.08
C THR A 450 -33.69 -18.90 1.24
N ALA A 451 -32.95 -20.01 1.24
CA ALA A 451 -31.93 -20.25 2.25
C ALA A 451 -30.69 -20.93 1.64
N SER A 452 -29.54 -20.64 2.20
CA SER A 452 -28.31 -21.39 1.92
C SER A 452 -27.44 -21.49 3.17
N SER A 453 -26.67 -22.57 3.28
CA SER A 453 -25.66 -22.73 4.33
C SER A 453 -24.41 -23.37 3.72
N LEU A 454 -23.28 -22.71 3.84
CA LEU A 454 -22.00 -23.14 3.28
C LEU A 454 -20.95 -23.21 4.39
N THR A 455 -20.35 -24.38 4.57
CA THR A 455 -19.13 -24.54 5.37
C THR A 455 -17.94 -24.72 4.43
N SER A 456 -16.97 -23.80 4.53
CA SER A 456 -15.73 -23.81 3.75
C SER A 456 -14.54 -24.14 4.64
N LYS A 457 -13.64 -24.98 4.15
CA LYS A 457 -12.34 -25.28 4.78
C LYS A 457 -11.25 -25.11 3.75
N GLU A 458 -10.25 -24.30 4.07
CA GLU A 458 -9.08 -24.08 3.24
C GLU A 458 -7.81 -24.32 4.01
N THR A 459 -6.83 -24.96 3.39
CA THR A 459 -5.49 -25.17 3.93
C THR A 459 -4.46 -24.76 2.90
N LYS A 460 -3.58 -23.85 3.26
CA LYS A 460 -2.43 -23.44 2.45
C LYS A 460 -1.14 -23.88 3.15
N MET A 461 -0.22 -24.46 2.40
CA MET A 461 1.15 -24.75 2.82
C MET A 461 2.08 -24.20 1.77
N ALA A 462 3.07 -23.42 2.20
CA ALA A 462 4.03 -22.80 1.30
C ALA A 462 5.44 -22.94 1.83
N VAL A 463 6.39 -23.16 0.92
CA VAL A 463 7.82 -23.06 1.17
C VAL A 463 8.45 -22.08 0.20
N PHE A 464 9.41 -21.29 0.63
CA PHE A 464 10.09 -20.33 -0.25
C PHE A 464 11.58 -20.24 0.04
N ALA A 465 12.34 -19.88 -0.99
CA ALA A 465 13.75 -19.54 -0.90
C ALA A 465 14.03 -18.32 -1.78
N GLU A 466 14.78 -17.36 -1.27
CA GLU A 466 15.19 -16.12 -1.95
C GLU A 466 16.66 -15.84 -1.66
N GLY A 467 17.48 -15.73 -2.70
CA GLY A 467 18.86 -15.30 -2.63
C GLY A 467 19.01 -13.86 -3.08
N GLU A 468 19.72 -13.06 -2.29
CA GLU A 468 20.10 -11.69 -2.62
C GLU A 468 21.62 -11.61 -2.74
N ALA A 469 22.15 -11.01 -3.83
CA ALA A 469 23.58 -10.88 -4.04
C ALA A 469 23.92 -9.52 -4.67
N ASN A 470 24.98 -8.87 -4.16
CA ASN A 470 25.59 -7.67 -4.70
C ASN A 470 26.91 -8.03 -5.37
N MET A 471 26.95 -7.96 -6.71
CA MET A 471 28.09 -8.30 -7.57
C MET A 471 28.66 -7.01 -8.18
N GLY A 472 29.56 -6.35 -7.45
CA GLY A 472 30.06 -5.02 -7.82
C GLY A 472 28.92 -3.99 -7.80
N LYS A 473 28.56 -3.45 -8.97
CA LYS A 473 27.44 -2.50 -9.12
C LYS A 473 26.07 -3.18 -9.34
N LEU A 474 26.06 -4.45 -9.72
CA LEU A 474 24.81 -5.20 -9.94
C LEU A 474 24.29 -5.77 -8.62
N SER A 475 23.07 -5.46 -8.27
CA SER A 475 22.31 -6.14 -7.22
C SER A 475 21.28 -7.05 -7.86
N ALA A 476 21.19 -8.30 -7.44
CA ALA A 476 20.26 -9.29 -7.95
C ALA A 476 19.57 -10.02 -6.82
N ASN A 477 18.25 -10.21 -6.95
CA ASN A 477 17.42 -11.04 -6.10
C ASN A 477 16.77 -12.13 -6.97
N ILE A 478 16.91 -13.38 -6.58
CA ILE A 478 16.29 -14.53 -7.25
C ILE A 478 15.64 -15.40 -6.21
N GLY A 479 14.40 -15.78 -6.46
CA GLY A 479 13.67 -16.63 -5.52
C GLY A 479 12.55 -17.42 -6.17
N THR A 480 12.05 -18.39 -5.43
CA THR A 480 10.87 -19.15 -5.78
C THR A 480 10.07 -19.50 -4.54
N ARG A 481 8.77 -19.54 -4.69
CA ARG A 481 7.82 -20.00 -3.69
C ARG A 481 7.01 -21.14 -4.29
N TYR A 482 6.84 -22.23 -3.56
CA TYR A 482 5.97 -23.33 -3.91
C TYR A 482 4.82 -23.39 -2.91
N GLU A 483 3.59 -23.40 -3.41
CA GLU A 483 2.40 -23.47 -2.58
C GLU A 483 1.55 -24.68 -2.94
N ILE A 484 1.01 -25.33 -1.91
CA ILE A 484 -0.09 -26.30 -1.99
C ILE A 484 -1.29 -25.67 -1.32
N PHE A 485 -2.41 -25.60 -2.04
CA PHE A 485 -3.66 -25.03 -1.56
C PHE A 485 -4.78 -26.03 -1.72
N LYS A 486 -5.39 -26.42 -0.61
CA LYS A 486 -6.53 -27.34 -0.56
C LYS A 486 -7.78 -26.58 -0.15
N MET A 487 -8.90 -26.86 -0.82
CA MET A 487 -10.20 -26.26 -0.54
C MET A 487 -11.29 -27.32 -0.57
N SER A 488 -12.21 -27.24 0.41
CA SER A 488 -13.35 -28.14 0.56
C SER A 488 -14.55 -27.29 0.97
N TYR A 489 -15.59 -27.27 0.12
CA TYR A 489 -16.82 -26.48 0.35
C TYR A 489 -18.01 -27.44 0.38
N TYR A 490 -18.77 -27.34 1.44
CA TYR A 490 -19.88 -28.21 1.75
C TYR A 490 -21.16 -27.41 1.94
N ASP A 491 -22.20 -27.77 1.18
CA ASP A 491 -23.55 -27.23 1.36
C ASP A 491 -24.23 -28.00 2.49
N ASP A 492 -24.37 -27.32 3.65
CA ASP A 492 -24.90 -27.95 4.86
C ASP A 492 -26.39 -28.23 4.78
N LEU A 493 -27.15 -27.46 3.97
CA LEU A 493 -28.61 -27.68 3.82
C LEU A 493 -28.91 -28.89 2.94
N ASN A 494 -28.18 -29.02 1.84
CA ASN A 494 -28.40 -30.08 0.85
C ASN A 494 -27.54 -31.31 1.13
N ASN A 495 -26.68 -31.29 2.15
CA ASN A 495 -25.70 -32.33 2.47
C ASN A 495 -24.84 -32.71 1.24
N LEU A 496 -24.36 -31.67 0.51
CA LEU A 496 -23.65 -31.82 -0.75
C LEU A 496 -22.24 -31.27 -0.73
N GLN A 497 -21.25 -32.08 -1.12
CA GLN A 497 -19.91 -31.59 -1.36
C GLN A 497 -19.86 -30.84 -2.70
N LEU A 498 -19.75 -29.49 -2.64
CA LEU A 498 -19.70 -28.64 -3.84
C LEU A 498 -18.32 -28.61 -4.48
N VAL A 499 -17.28 -28.54 -3.64
CA VAL A 499 -15.89 -28.43 -4.08
C VAL A 499 -15.00 -29.25 -3.16
N ASP A 500 -14.13 -30.08 -3.76
CA ASP A 500 -12.98 -30.70 -3.08
C ASP A 500 -11.81 -30.71 -4.07
N LYS A 501 -10.91 -29.72 -3.93
CA LYS A 501 -9.83 -29.50 -4.89
C LYS A 501 -8.51 -29.19 -4.19
N SER A 502 -7.42 -29.55 -4.86
CA SER A 502 -6.06 -29.20 -4.46
C SER A 502 -5.31 -28.64 -5.65
N TYR A 503 -4.63 -27.54 -5.43
CA TYR A 503 -3.77 -26.87 -6.41
C TYR A 503 -2.35 -26.80 -5.87
N SER A 504 -1.37 -26.95 -6.76
CA SER A 504 0.03 -26.70 -6.42
C SER A 504 0.69 -25.86 -7.50
N ARG A 505 1.54 -24.89 -7.11
CA ARG A 505 2.17 -24.00 -8.06
C ARG A 505 3.47 -23.41 -7.54
N PHE A 506 4.39 -23.16 -8.50
CA PHE A 506 5.58 -22.36 -8.30
C PHE A 506 5.32 -20.88 -8.67
N TYR A 507 5.88 -19.99 -7.87
CA TYR A 507 5.85 -18.54 -8.05
C TYR A 507 7.30 -18.04 -8.16
N PRO A 508 7.84 -17.94 -9.38
CA PRO A 508 9.19 -17.43 -9.59
C PRO A 508 9.27 -15.91 -9.37
N TYR A 509 10.43 -15.48 -8.94
CA TYR A 509 10.79 -14.08 -8.75
C TYR A 509 12.23 -13.82 -9.16
N VAL A 510 12.43 -12.76 -9.94
CA VAL A 510 13.75 -12.21 -10.27
C VAL A 510 13.67 -10.69 -10.22
N SER A 511 14.66 -10.04 -9.60
CA SER A 511 14.81 -8.60 -9.62
C SER A 511 16.29 -8.24 -9.74
N MET A 512 16.60 -7.28 -10.60
CA MET A 512 17.95 -6.79 -10.85
C MET A 512 17.97 -5.27 -10.77
N SER A 513 19.06 -4.72 -10.25
CA SER A 513 19.31 -3.29 -10.17
C SER A 513 20.75 -2.99 -10.56
N LEU A 514 20.93 -2.06 -11.51
CA LEU A 514 22.25 -1.67 -12.02
C LEU A 514 22.37 -0.14 -12.04
N PRO A 515 23.13 0.49 -11.15
CA PRO A 515 23.52 1.89 -11.26
C PRO A 515 24.66 2.06 -12.27
N VAL A 516 24.47 2.94 -13.25
CA VAL A 516 25.50 3.32 -14.24
C VAL A 516 25.60 4.85 -14.24
N SER A 517 26.68 5.39 -13.68
CA SER A 517 26.81 6.84 -13.42
C SER A 517 25.62 7.35 -12.61
N ASP A 518 24.94 8.38 -13.09
CA ASP A 518 23.76 9.00 -12.44
C ASP A 518 22.44 8.28 -12.79
N VAL A 519 22.49 7.25 -13.64
CA VAL A 519 21.30 6.50 -14.05
C VAL A 519 21.21 5.18 -13.29
N ARG A 520 20.04 4.86 -12.78
CA ARG A 520 19.74 3.56 -12.15
C ARG A 520 18.75 2.80 -13.02
N PHE A 521 19.09 1.59 -13.37
CA PHE A 521 18.25 0.66 -14.13
C PHE A 521 17.71 -0.41 -13.20
N GLY A 522 16.47 -0.81 -13.40
CA GLY A 522 15.81 -1.91 -12.69
C GLY A 522 15.04 -2.79 -13.66
N LEU A 523 15.09 -4.09 -13.44
CA LEU A 523 14.29 -5.09 -14.15
C LEU A 523 13.77 -6.10 -13.12
N SER A 524 12.47 -6.44 -13.20
CA SER A 524 11.90 -7.50 -12.36
C SER A 524 10.88 -8.33 -13.11
N LEU A 525 10.82 -9.61 -12.75
CA LEU A 525 9.81 -10.57 -13.18
C LEU A 525 9.22 -11.22 -11.92
N THR A 526 7.89 -11.21 -11.80
CA THR A 526 7.20 -11.86 -10.68
C THR A 526 5.91 -12.53 -11.16
N THR A 527 5.52 -13.61 -10.48
CA THR A 527 4.20 -14.23 -10.67
C THR A 527 3.46 -14.18 -9.34
N LYS A 528 2.20 -13.74 -9.38
CA LYS A 528 1.31 -13.57 -8.22
C LYS A 528 -0.03 -14.25 -8.47
N VAL A 529 -0.76 -14.53 -7.40
CA VAL A 529 -2.12 -15.10 -7.42
C VAL A 529 -3.09 -14.13 -6.74
N GLN A 530 -4.30 -14.06 -7.27
CA GLN A 530 -5.44 -13.47 -6.59
C GLN A 530 -6.49 -14.56 -6.41
N ARG A 531 -6.71 -15.00 -5.18
CA ARG A 531 -7.77 -15.94 -4.84
C ARG A 531 -9.10 -15.21 -4.74
N PRO A 532 -10.22 -15.85 -5.13
CA PRO A 532 -11.54 -15.27 -4.93
C PRO A 532 -11.77 -14.92 -3.45
N SER A 533 -12.52 -13.84 -3.18
CA SER A 533 -12.95 -13.52 -1.82
C SER A 533 -13.96 -14.57 -1.31
N TYR A 534 -14.08 -14.72 0.00
CA TYR A 534 -15.07 -15.64 0.57
C TYR A 534 -16.50 -15.24 0.21
N TYR A 535 -16.76 -13.94 -0.01
CA TYR A 535 -18.04 -13.45 -0.51
C TYR A 535 -18.32 -13.93 -1.93
N GLN A 536 -17.34 -13.89 -2.83
CA GLN A 536 -17.48 -14.40 -4.20
C GLN A 536 -17.71 -15.91 -4.28
N LEU A 537 -17.24 -16.66 -3.27
CA LEU A 537 -17.33 -18.14 -3.22
C LEU A 537 -18.61 -18.65 -2.54
N ARG A 538 -19.55 -17.78 -2.13
CA ARG A 538 -20.81 -18.19 -1.52
C ARG A 538 -21.67 -18.98 -2.52
N ASN A 539 -22.57 -19.84 -2.02
CA ASN A 539 -23.53 -20.58 -2.83
C ASN A 539 -24.94 -19.96 -2.80
N SER A 540 -25.11 -18.83 -2.10
CA SER A 540 -26.37 -18.11 -2.07
C SER A 540 -26.65 -17.34 -3.35
N GLN A 541 -27.92 -17.25 -3.69
CA GLN A 541 -28.49 -16.22 -4.55
C GLN A 541 -29.19 -15.22 -3.63
N GLU A 542 -28.77 -13.96 -3.70
CA GLU A 542 -29.23 -12.90 -2.81
C GLU A 542 -30.08 -11.91 -3.58
N TYR A 543 -31.18 -11.50 -2.99
CA TYR A 543 -32.04 -10.48 -3.56
C TYR A 543 -31.34 -9.11 -3.51
N PHE A 544 -31.25 -8.44 -4.64
CA PHE A 544 -30.74 -7.09 -4.75
C PHE A 544 -31.90 -6.09 -5.00
N ASN A 545 -32.71 -6.35 -6.00
CA ASN A 545 -33.98 -5.68 -6.30
C ASN A 545 -34.86 -6.61 -7.14
N ARG A 546 -36.07 -6.17 -7.48
CA ARG A 546 -37.03 -6.94 -8.28
C ARG A 546 -36.46 -7.53 -9.58
N TYR A 547 -35.53 -6.82 -10.21
CA TYR A 547 -34.97 -7.18 -11.52
C TYR A 547 -33.59 -7.81 -11.41
N GLU A 548 -32.99 -7.80 -10.23
CA GLU A 548 -31.58 -8.16 -10.07
C GLU A 548 -31.36 -9.07 -8.86
N MET A 549 -30.75 -10.22 -9.12
CA MET A 549 -30.25 -11.14 -8.11
C MET A 549 -28.73 -11.17 -8.15
N GLU A 550 -28.09 -11.31 -7.02
CA GLU A 550 -26.64 -11.48 -6.92
C GLU A 550 -26.27 -12.87 -6.41
N ALA A 551 -25.43 -13.59 -7.14
CA ALA A 551 -24.99 -14.92 -6.73
C ALA A 551 -23.49 -14.97 -6.47
N GLY A 552 -23.06 -15.91 -5.62
CA GLY A 552 -21.68 -16.34 -5.55
C GLY A 552 -21.36 -17.45 -6.55
N ASN A 553 -20.09 -17.86 -6.59
CA ASN A 553 -19.63 -18.95 -7.45
C ASN A 553 -18.53 -19.77 -6.75
N PRO A 554 -18.87 -20.88 -6.09
CA PRO A 554 -17.89 -21.75 -5.43
C PRO A 554 -16.85 -22.37 -6.39
N LEU A 555 -17.13 -22.34 -7.71
CA LEU A 555 -16.28 -22.95 -8.74
C LEU A 555 -15.23 -21.98 -9.31
N LEU A 556 -15.14 -20.75 -8.82
CA LEU A 556 -14.15 -19.78 -9.29
C LEU A 556 -12.73 -20.31 -9.15
N LEU A 557 -11.94 -20.07 -10.20
CA LEU A 557 -10.52 -20.36 -10.24
C LEU A 557 -9.73 -19.16 -9.71
N PRO A 558 -8.58 -19.38 -9.07
CA PRO A 558 -7.65 -18.31 -8.75
C PRO A 558 -7.13 -17.63 -10.02
N GLN A 559 -7.06 -16.30 -10.00
CA GLN A 559 -6.44 -15.49 -11.05
C GLN A 559 -4.93 -15.45 -10.86
N TYR A 560 -4.16 -15.54 -11.95
CA TYR A 560 -2.70 -15.43 -11.93
C TYR A 560 -2.23 -14.26 -12.76
N THR A 561 -1.28 -13.50 -12.21
CA THR A 561 -0.65 -12.36 -12.89
C THR A 561 0.86 -12.56 -12.96
N THR A 562 1.41 -12.62 -14.17
CA THR A 562 2.87 -12.55 -14.40
C THR A 562 3.19 -11.15 -14.88
N ASP A 563 4.15 -10.50 -14.23
CA ASP A 563 4.50 -9.11 -14.42
C ASP A 563 5.98 -8.96 -14.74
N LEU A 564 6.30 -8.36 -15.89
CA LEU A 564 7.63 -7.93 -16.26
C LEU A 564 7.69 -6.41 -16.18
N THR A 565 8.51 -5.88 -15.28
CA THR A 565 8.68 -4.44 -15.08
C THR A 565 10.12 -4.01 -15.35
N TYR A 566 10.27 -2.98 -16.17
CA TYR A 566 11.49 -2.20 -16.36
C TYR A 566 11.36 -0.84 -15.68
N SER A 567 12.43 -0.34 -15.08
CA SER A 567 12.47 1.03 -14.54
C SER A 567 13.82 1.68 -14.82
N THR A 568 13.81 3.00 -14.96
CA THR A 568 15.01 3.81 -15.00
C THR A 568 14.80 5.10 -14.21
N GLN A 569 15.86 5.55 -13.55
CA GLN A 569 15.87 6.83 -12.81
C GLN A 569 17.14 7.60 -13.18
N TYR A 570 16.95 8.88 -13.53
CA TYR A 570 18.00 9.87 -13.66
C TYR A 570 17.70 11.04 -12.73
N LYS A 571 18.50 11.20 -11.68
CA LYS A 571 18.24 12.19 -10.62
C LYS A 571 16.78 12.08 -10.11
N SER A 572 16.05 13.17 -10.13
CA SER A 572 14.65 13.23 -9.65
C SER A 572 13.60 12.73 -10.66
N LEU A 573 14.00 12.42 -11.88
CA LEU A 573 13.10 11.88 -12.91
C LEU A 573 13.14 10.36 -12.91
N ARG A 574 11.99 9.73 -12.74
CA ARG A 574 11.81 8.27 -12.80
C ARG A 574 10.83 7.90 -13.89
N PHE A 575 11.15 6.85 -14.62
CA PHE A 575 10.27 6.19 -15.59
C PHE A 575 10.15 4.71 -15.21
N SER A 576 8.96 4.12 -15.39
CA SER A 576 8.80 2.66 -15.36
C SER A 576 7.75 2.20 -16.36
N LEU A 577 7.96 0.99 -16.87
CA LEU A 577 7.09 0.32 -17.81
C LEU A 577 6.90 -1.12 -17.36
N SER A 578 5.64 -1.56 -17.26
CA SER A 578 5.27 -2.90 -16.82
C SER A 578 4.35 -3.54 -17.86
N TYR A 579 4.66 -4.78 -18.24
CA TYR A 579 3.78 -5.61 -19.06
C TYR A 579 3.28 -6.79 -18.23
N GLN A 580 1.97 -6.99 -18.23
CA GLN A 580 1.28 -7.98 -17.41
C GLN A 580 0.54 -9.00 -18.29
N TRP A 581 0.71 -10.29 -17.95
CA TRP A 581 -0.11 -11.39 -18.45
C TRP A 581 -1.01 -11.88 -17.34
N ILE A 582 -2.32 -11.74 -17.54
CA ILE A 582 -3.32 -12.14 -16.57
C ILE A 582 -4.08 -13.35 -17.09
N LYS A 583 -4.14 -14.40 -16.28
CA LYS A 583 -4.85 -15.65 -16.57
C LYS A 583 -5.97 -15.85 -15.55
N ASP A 584 -7.11 -16.41 -16.01
CA ASP A 584 -8.29 -16.72 -15.20
C ASP A 584 -8.81 -15.48 -14.45
N TYR A 585 -8.89 -14.34 -15.16
CA TYR A 585 -9.32 -13.05 -14.59
C TYR A 585 -10.71 -13.15 -13.97
N ILE A 586 -10.84 -12.75 -12.71
CA ILE A 586 -12.11 -12.76 -11.98
C ILE A 586 -12.85 -11.46 -12.28
N MET A 587 -14.02 -11.54 -12.91
CA MET A 587 -14.93 -10.43 -13.18
C MET A 587 -16.36 -10.80 -12.79
N THR A 588 -17.19 -9.80 -12.54
CA THR A 588 -18.64 -10.02 -12.41
C THR A 588 -19.25 -10.04 -13.80
N SER A 589 -19.97 -11.11 -14.13
CA SER A 589 -20.72 -11.26 -15.36
C SER A 589 -22.21 -11.21 -15.07
N ASN A 590 -22.98 -10.54 -15.94
CA ASN A 590 -24.41 -10.45 -15.84
C ASN A 590 -25.06 -11.43 -16.82
N MET A 591 -25.82 -12.35 -16.26
CA MET A 591 -26.51 -13.40 -17.02
C MET A 591 -28.00 -13.02 -17.04
N ILE A 592 -28.55 -12.92 -18.25
CA ILE A 592 -29.97 -12.68 -18.46
C ILE A 592 -30.70 -13.99 -18.23
N ASP A 593 -31.77 -13.97 -17.42
CA ASP A 593 -32.60 -15.14 -17.21
C ASP A 593 -33.30 -15.53 -18.53
N ALA A 594 -33.17 -16.79 -18.93
CA ALA A 594 -33.77 -17.28 -20.16
C ALA A 594 -35.30 -17.35 -20.10
N GLU A 595 -35.87 -17.54 -18.90
CA GLU A 595 -37.32 -17.64 -18.68
C GLU A 595 -37.94 -16.24 -18.49
N ASN A 596 -37.20 -15.34 -17.87
CA ASN A 596 -37.65 -13.94 -17.70
C ASN A 596 -36.53 -12.96 -18.09
N PRO A 597 -36.50 -12.48 -19.35
CA PRO A 597 -35.47 -11.56 -19.84
C PRO A 597 -35.36 -10.23 -19.11
N LEU A 598 -36.29 -9.91 -18.22
CA LEU A 598 -36.22 -8.73 -17.35
C LEU A 598 -35.37 -8.99 -16.11
N HIS A 599 -35.05 -10.25 -15.80
CA HIS A 599 -34.25 -10.59 -14.65
C HIS A 599 -32.78 -10.79 -15.02
N ILE A 600 -31.91 -10.23 -14.20
CA ILE A 600 -30.45 -10.36 -14.29
C ILE A 600 -29.92 -11.12 -13.08
N LEU A 601 -29.05 -12.08 -13.34
CA LEU A 601 -28.22 -12.72 -12.33
C LEU A 601 -26.79 -12.21 -12.44
N SER A 602 -26.39 -11.32 -11.52
CA SER A 602 -25.00 -10.87 -11.37
C SER A 602 -24.17 -11.95 -10.65
N LYS A 603 -23.15 -12.51 -11.33
CA LYS A 603 -22.35 -13.61 -10.80
C LYS A 603 -20.86 -13.45 -11.11
N PRO A 604 -19.94 -13.69 -10.16
CA PRO A 604 -18.52 -13.69 -10.45
C PRO A 604 -18.13 -14.88 -11.33
N THR A 605 -17.34 -14.62 -12.38
CA THR A 605 -16.88 -15.60 -13.36
C THR A 605 -15.41 -15.42 -13.68
N ASN A 606 -14.78 -16.41 -14.33
CA ASN A 606 -13.41 -16.27 -14.82
C ASN A 606 -13.39 -16.01 -16.34
N LYS A 607 -12.71 -14.93 -16.74
CA LYS A 607 -12.30 -14.72 -18.14
C LYS A 607 -10.92 -15.34 -18.35
N SER A 608 -10.73 -16.06 -19.46
CA SER A 608 -9.55 -16.91 -19.66
C SER A 608 -8.21 -16.17 -19.56
N HIS A 609 -8.06 -15.02 -20.25
CA HIS A 609 -6.84 -14.22 -20.19
C HIS A 609 -7.02 -12.82 -20.78
N TYR A 610 -6.16 -11.90 -20.39
CA TYR A 610 -5.88 -10.62 -21.05
C TYR A 610 -4.47 -10.16 -20.69
N SER A 611 -4.00 -9.07 -21.33
CA SER A 611 -2.74 -8.42 -20.96
C SER A 611 -2.93 -6.92 -20.77
N ALA A 612 -1.98 -6.28 -20.07
CA ALA A 612 -1.97 -4.85 -19.82
C ALA A 612 -0.55 -4.27 -19.90
N LEU A 613 -0.45 -3.06 -20.44
CA LEU A 613 0.77 -2.25 -20.44
C LEU A 613 0.54 -1.05 -19.54
N ASN A 614 1.41 -0.86 -18.54
CA ASN A 614 1.35 0.23 -17.58
C ASN A 614 2.64 1.05 -17.66
N GLY A 615 2.51 2.36 -17.85
CA GLY A 615 3.61 3.32 -17.84
C GLY A 615 3.46 4.29 -16.66
N ASN A 616 4.58 4.66 -16.05
CA ASN A 616 4.64 5.67 -15.00
C ASN A 616 5.81 6.62 -15.24
N VAL A 617 5.56 7.92 -15.04
CA VAL A 617 6.59 8.97 -14.98
C VAL A 617 6.40 9.75 -13.70
N ALA A 618 7.43 9.85 -12.88
CA ALA A 618 7.42 10.61 -11.65
C ALA A 618 8.58 11.63 -11.63
N TYR A 619 8.30 12.83 -11.14
CA TYR A 619 9.28 13.88 -10.99
C TYR A 619 9.05 14.68 -9.71
N ASN A 620 10.12 15.03 -9.02
CA ASN A 620 10.06 15.91 -7.84
C ASN A 620 11.15 16.98 -7.89
N LYS A 621 10.86 18.14 -7.33
CA LYS A 621 11.83 19.25 -7.20
C LYS A 621 11.50 20.14 -6.03
N THR A 622 12.55 20.69 -5.42
CA THR A 622 12.48 21.75 -4.41
C THR A 622 13.10 23.02 -4.98
N ILE A 623 12.39 24.14 -4.90
CA ILE A 623 12.81 25.46 -5.35
C ILE A 623 12.55 26.47 -4.20
N GLY A 624 13.59 26.76 -3.42
CA GLY A 624 13.44 27.60 -2.23
C GLY A 624 12.47 27.02 -1.23
N ILE A 625 11.38 27.76 -0.94
CA ILE A 625 10.31 27.32 -0.03
C ILE A 625 9.31 26.35 -0.68
N TRP A 626 9.30 26.25 -2.00
CA TRP A 626 8.36 25.45 -2.77
C TRP A 626 8.94 24.08 -3.10
N GLU A 627 8.22 23.06 -2.72
CA GLU A 627 8.50 21.66 -3.07
C GLU A 627 7.28 21.06 -3.78
N PHE A 628 7.49 20.34 -4.88
CA PHE A 628 6.41 19.70 -5.59
C PHE A 628 6.78 18.30 -6.07
N TYR A 629 5.75 17.48 -6.19
CA TYR A 629 5.80 16.12 -6.74
C TYR A 629 4.75 15.99 -7.82
N THR A 630 5.13 15.45 -8.96
CA THR A 630 4.19 15.13 -10.03
C THR A 630 4.35 13.68 -10.45
N ASN A 631 3.24 13.06 -10.79
CA ASN A 631 3.18 11.67 -11.17
C ASN A 631 2.15 11.50 -12.28
N LEU A 632 2.56 10.90 -13.40
CA LEU A 632 1.72 10.55 -14.53
C LEU A 632 1.72 9.03 -14.69
N ASN A 633 0.54 8.44 -14.66
CA ASN A 633 0.30 7.02 -14.86
C ASN A 633 -0.52 6.83 -16.13
N VAL A 634 -0.17 5.87 -16.97
CA VAL A 634 -0.91 5.52 -18.19
C VAL A 634 -1.08 4.00 -18.25
N MET A 635 -2.30 3.55 -18.49
CA MET A 635 -2.63 2.13 -18.61
C MET A 635 -3.31 1.86 -19.96
N ARG A 636 -2.84 0.81 -20.63
CA ARG A 636 -3.51 0.22 -21.78
C ARG A 636 -3.82 -1.22 -21.48
N THR A 637 -5.10 -1.57 -21.37
CA THR A 637 -5.56 -2.96 -21.27
C THR A 637 -5.88 -3.52 -22.66
N PHE A 638 -5.38 -4.74 -22.93
CA PHE A 638 -5.71 -5.51 -24.13
C PHE A 638 -6.84 -6.48 -23.78
N PHE A 639 -7.97 -5.90 -23.39
CA PHE A 639 -9.16 -6.59 -22.91
C PHE A 639 -10.31 -6.27 -23.85
N SER A 640 -11.02 -7.29 -24.35
CA SER A 640 -12.11 -7.14 -25.28
C SER A 640 -13.34 -7.91 -24.82
N ILE A 641 -14.50 -7.28 -24.92
CA ILE A 641 -15.82 -7.88 -24.71
C ILE A 641 -16.58 -7.73 -26.01
N TYR A 642 -17.20 -8.82 -26.44
CA TYR A 642 -18.02 -8.86 -27.65
C TYR A 642 -19.44 -9.23 -27.28
N ASN A 643 -20.39 -8.61 -27.94
CA ASN A 643 -21.79 -8.98 -27.92
C ASN A 643 -22.03 -10.31 -28.65
N THR A 644 -23.20 -10.89 -28.48
CA THR A 644 -23.61 -12.11 -29.20
C THR A 644 -23.65 -11.93 -30.70
N ASP A 645 -23.84 -10.71 -31.19
CA ASP A 645 -23.79 -10.34 -32.63
C ASP A 645 -22.35 -10.16 -33.16
N GLY A 646 -21.32 -10.34 -32.31
CA GLY A 646 -19.90 -10.18 -32.65
C GLY A 646 -19.42 -8.72 -32.63
N THR A 647 -20.23 -7.76 -32.28
CA THR A 647 -19.80 -6.36 -32.14
C THR A 647 -18.97 -6.15 -30.87
N LEU A 648 -17.97 -5.26 -30.93
CA LEU A 648 -17.12 -4.92 -29.78
C LEU A 648 -17.85 -3.94 -28.86
N THR A 649 -18.06 -4.35 -27.59
CA THR A 649 -18.77 -3.55 -26.58
C THR A 649 -17.90 -2.47 -25.93
N ASN A 650 -16.61 -2.79 -25.66
CA ASN A 650 -15.71 -1.86 -25.00
C ASN A 650 -14.65 -1.29 -25.94
N GLY A 651 -14.17 -0.09 -25.61
CA GLY A 651 -13.19 0.62 -26.42
C GLY A 651 -11.73 0.29 -26.06
N LYS A 652 -10.82 0.90 -26.84
CA LYS A 652 -9.37 0.66 -26.75
C LYS A 652 -8.58 1.91 -26.28
N ARG A 653 -9.23 3.00 -25.85
CA ARG A 653 -8.56 4.22 -25.39
C ARG A 653 -7.79 3.97 -24.11
N PRO A 654 -6.49 4.31 -24.02
CA PRO A 654 -5.75 4.22 -22.76
C PRO A 654 -6.39 5.10 -21.68
N TYR A 655 -6.31 4.65 -20.44
CA TYR A 655 -6.62 5.44 -19.26
C TYR A 655 -5.35 6.08 -18.72
N ALA A 656 -5.43 7.35 -18.35
CA ALA A 656 -4.32 8.07 -17.73
C ALA A 656 -4.80 8.82 -16.49
N GLU A 657 -3.95 8.89 -15.48
CA GLU A 657 -4.14 9.75 -14.31
C GLU A 657 -2.87 10.55 -14.01
N MET A 658 -3.04 11.78 -13.58
CA MET A 658 -1.96 12.67 -13.18
C MET A 658 -2.26 13.26 -11.81
N SER A 659 -1.23 13.33 -10.98
CA SER A 659 -1.25 14.07 -9.72
C SER A 659 -0.14 15.13 -9.69
N PHE A 660 -0.45 16.27 -9.09
CA PHE A 660 0.50 17.35 -8.83
C PHE A 660 0.29 17.83 -7.40
N ASN A 661 1.26 17.56 -6.56
CA ASN A 661 1.24 17.90 -5.13
C ASN A 661 2.24 19.01 -4.87
N SER A 662 1.80 20.11 -4.29
CA SER A 662 2.58 21.34 -4.08
C SER A 662 2.55 21.74 -2.62
N TYR A 663 3.73 22.00 -2.03
CA TYR A 663 3.93 22.31 -0.62
C TYR A 663 4.80 23.56 -0.50
N PHE A 664 4.46 24.43 0.45
CA PHE A 664 5.20 25.67 0.70
C PHE A 664 5.69 25.72 2.15
N ASN A 665 7.01 25.60 2.34
CA ASN A 665 7.64 25.65 3.67
C ASN A 665 7.84 27.08 4.09
N LEU A 666 6.96 27.59 4.92
CA LEU A 666 7.03 28.92 5.46
C LEU A 666 7.77 28.94 6.81
N LYS A 667 8.17 30.13 7.25
CA LYS A 667 8.77 30.29 8.58
C LYS A 667 7.79 29.88 9.70
N ASN A 668 8.33 29.48 10.85
CA ASN A 668 7.58 29.08 12.04
C ASN A 668 6.71 27.81 11.80
N ASP A 669 7.19 26.86 11.01
CA ASP A 669 6.57 25.55 10.77
C ASP A 669 5.14 25.63 10.18
N TRP A 670 4.83 26.67 9.43
CA TRP A 670 3.64 26.75 8.59
C TRP A 670 3.91 26.09 7.25
N MET A 671 3.04 25.18 6.82
CA MET A 671 3.13 24.53 5.52
C MET A 671 1.75 24.47 4.83
N PRO A 672 1.36 25.50 4.06
CA PRO A 672 0.23 25.39 3.15
C PRO A 672 0.54 24.44 2.01
N TYR A 673 -0.51 23.77 1.48
CA TYR A 673 -0.38 22.84 0.38
C TYR A 673 -1.58 22.88 -0.58
N LEU A 674 -1.32 22.48 -1.82
CA LEU A 674 -2.31 22.32 -2.88
C LEU A 674 -2.10 20.96 -3.55
N LEU A 675 -3.17 20.18 -3.68
CA LEU A 675 -3.18 18.86 -4.29
C LEU A 675 -4.14 18.90 -5.50
N LEU A 676 -3.60 18.58 -6.67
CA LEU A 676 -4.37 18.47 -7.91
C LEU A 676 -4.31 17.03 -8.40
N LYS A 677 -5.44 16.47 -8.74
CA LYS A 677 -5.55 15.15 -9.34
C LYS A 677 -6.51 15.21 -10.52
N CYS A 678 -6.13 14.63 -11.64
CA CYS A 678 -7.00 14.50 -12.80
C CYS A 678 -6.83 13.13 -13.46
N ASN A 679 -7.88 12.67 -14.11
CA ASN A 679 -7.85 11.49 -14.94
C ASN A 679 -8.49 11.75 -16.30
N SER A 680 -8.02 11.03 -17.31
CA SER A 680 -8.57 11.04 -18.65
C SER A 680 -9.85 10.19 -18.76
N ASP A 681 -10.62 10.41 -19.81
CA ASP A 681 -11.58 9.41 -20.29
C ASP A 681 -10.81 8.25 -20.92
N GLY A 682 -10.98 7.03 -20.41
CA GLY A 682 -10.27 5.85 -20.88
C GLY A 682 -10.83 4.54 -20.36
N TYR A 683 -10.29 3.41 -20.85
CA TYR A 683 -10.77 2.08 -20.52
C TYR A 683 -9.79 1.33 -19.62
N MET A 684 -10.34 0.72 -18.57
CA MET A 684 -9.66 -0.20 -17.67
C MET A 684 -10.43 -1.52 -17.68
N ARG A 685 -10.08 -2.43 -18.59
CA ARG A 685 -10.75 -3.72 -18.80
C ARG A 685 -12.22 -3.53 -19.22
N GLU A 686 -13.16 -4.03 -18.40
CA GLU A 686 -14.60 -3.88 -18.58
C GLU A 686 -15.13 -2.50 -18.21
N TYR A 687 -14.31 -1.62 -17.64
CA TYR A 687 -14.74 -0.29 -17.21
C TYR A 687 -14.25 0.81 -18.14
N ARG A 688 -15.10 1.77 -18.44
CA ARG A 688 -14.75 3.09 -18.96
C ARG A 688 -14.88 4.10 -17.83
N ILE A 689 -13.79 4.75 -17.48
CA ILE A 689 -13.75 5.82 -16.50
C ILE A 689 -13.82 7.14 -17.26
N LYS A 690 -14.76 8.01 -16.91
CA LYS A 690 -14.87 9.35 -17.49
C LYS A 690 -13.84 10.28 -16.86
N GLN A 691 -13.51 11.34 -17.58
CA GLN A 691 -12.58 12.35 -17.07
C GLN A 691 -13.08 12.97 -15.75
N GLY A 692 -12.14 13.21 -14.84
CA GLY A 692 -12.35 13.85 -13.55
C GLY A 692 -11.22 14.81 -13.20
N PHE A 693 -11.55 15.86 -12.43
CA PHE A 693 -10.58 16.82 -11.93
C PHE A 693 -10.89 17.16 -10.47
N PHE A 694 -9.92 16.97 -9.58
CA PHE A 694 -10.08 17.10 -8.15
C PHE A 694 -9.05 18.09 -7.61
N ILE A 695 -9.49 19.00 -6.76
CA ILE A 695 -8.65 19.99 -6.08
C ILE A 695 -8.88 19.85 -4.60
N SER A 696 -7.79 19.76 -3.83
CA SER A 696 -7.79 19.83 -2.37
C SER A 696 -6.69 20.77 -1.90
N CYS A 697 -6.91 21.49 -0.82
CA CYS A 697 -5.89 22.34 -0.22
C CYS A 697 -5.97 22.28 1.30
N GLY A 698 -4.94 22.79 1.94
CA GLY A 698 -4.92 22.88 3.39
C GLY A 698 -3.67 23.55 3.92
N ILE A 699 -3.58 23.60 5.22
CA ILE A 699 -2.45 24.16 5.93
C ILE A 699 -2.14 23.33 7.18
N THR A 700 -0.86 23.09 7.40
CA THR A 700 -0.40 22.39 8.61
C THR A 700 0.46 23.29 9.47
N LYS A 701 0.50 23.02 10.77
CA LYS A 701 1.37 23.71 11.72
C LYS A 701 1.77 22.81 12.88
N HIS A 702 3.01 22.96 13.31
CA HIS A 702 3.50 22.40 14.56
C HIS A 702 3.56 23.45 15.67
N PHE A 703 3.15 23.07 16.87
CA PHE A 703 3.17 23.87 18.08
C PHE A 703 3.93 23.14 19.20
N LEU A 704 4.21 23.82 20.31
CA LEU A 704 4.76 23.26 21.54
C LEU A 704 6.02 22.41 21.30
N LYS A 705 7.02 22.95 20.58
CA LYS A 705 8.24 22.24 20.21
C LYS A 705 7.96 20.90 19.49
N ASN A 706 6.98 20.90 18.59
CA ASN A 706 6.56 19.75 17.77
C ASN A 706 5.79 18.63 18.51
N THR A 707 5.33 18.84 19.75
CA THR A 707 4.49 17.87 20.45
C THR A 707 3.02 17.98 20.08
N LEU A 708 2.56 19.15 19.64
CA LEU A 708 1.21 19.36 19.11
C LEU A 708 1.27 19.68 17.61
N TYR A 709 0.48 18.95 16.82
CA TYR A 709 0.31 19.14 15.39
C TYR A 709 -1.15 19.48 15.09
N ALA A 710 -1.38 20.44 14.20
CA ALA A 710 -2.69 20.79 13.68
C ALA A 710 -2.68 20.84 12.16
N ARG A 711 -3.77 20.37 11.53
CA ARG A 711 -4.03 20.46 10.09
C ARG A 711 -5.47 20.87 9.84
N LEU A 712 -5.64 21.88 9.02
CA LEU A 712 -6.92 22.27 8.44
C LEU A 712 -6.87 21.93 6.94
N SER A 713 -7.86 21.21 6.44
CA SER A 713 -7.93 20.82 5.03
C SER A 713 -9.32 21.01 4.45
N VAL A 714 -9.37 21.29 3.14
CA VAL A 714 -10.57 21.33 2.33
C VAL A 714 -10.36 20.35 1.17
N ASN A 715 -11.18 19.32 1.10
CA ASN A 715 -11.06 18.26 0.12
C ASN A 715 -12.10 18.42 -0.99
N ASN A 716 -11.74 18.01 -2.21
CA ASN A 716 -12.59 18.01 -3.41
C ASN A 716 -13.43 19.30 -3.55
N ILE A 717 -12.76 20.45 -3.58
CA ILE A 717 -13.38 21.78 -3.59
C ILE A 717 -14.43 21.93 -4.71
N LEU A 718 -14.18 21.31 -5.86
CA LEU A 718 -15.08 21.36 -7.03
C LEU A 718 -16.32 20.48 -6.89
N GLY A 719 -16.33 19.53 -5.94
CA GLY A 719 -17.43 18.58 -5.81
C GLY A 719 -17.60 17.69 -7.05
N THR A 720 -16.47 17.25 -7.62
CA THR A 720 -16.45 16.44 -8.85
C THR A 720 -17.18 15.12 -8.64
N LYS A 721 -18.10 14.81 -9.55
CA LYS A 721 -18.81 13.54 -9.60
C LYS A 721 -17.95 12.47 -10.25
N GLU A 722 -18.08 11.23 -9.77
CA GLU A 722 -17.48 10.04 -10.38
C GLU A 722 -18.43 9.48 -11.43
N ARG A 723 -17.91 9.18 -12.63
CA ARG A 723 -18.67 8.60 -13.73
C ARG A 723 -17.94 7.40 -14.29
N GLU A 724 -18.62 6.27 -14.31
CA GLU A 724 -18.08 5.04 -14.87
C GLU A 724 -19.12 4.30 -15.70
N THR A 725 -18.64 3.52 -16.68
CA THR A 725 -19.47 2.60 -17.46
C THR A 725 -18.83 1.23 -17.37
N ARG A 726 -19.57 0.21 -16.94
CA ARG A 726 -19.17 -1.20 -16.98
C ARG A 726 -19.80 -1.86 -18.21
N PHE A 727 -19.04 -2.71 -18.87
CA PHE A 727 -19.47 -3.47 -20.02
C PHE A 727 -19.41 -4.97 -19.75
N ASP A 728 -20.38 -5.68 -20.27
CA ASP A 728 -20.37 -7.14 -20.37
C ASP A 728 -21.01 -7.54 -21.72
N THR A 729 -21.10 -8.83 -22.02
CA THR A 729 -21.77 -9.33 -23.23
C THR A 729 -23.25 -8.92 -23.20
N ASP A 730 -23.68 -8.15 -24.21
CA ASP A 730 -25.05 -7.63 -24.37
C ASP A 730 -25.56 -6.81 -23.18
N TYR A 731 -24.65 -6.31 -22.33
CA TYR A 731 -24.99 -5.58 -21.13
C TYR A 731 -24.08 -4.36 -20.95
N LYS A 732 -24.67 -3.25 -20.56
CA LYS A 732 -23.97 -2.00 -20.25
C LYS A 732 -24.58 -1.38 -19.00
N PHE A 733 -23.74 -1.02 -18.04
CA PHE A 733 -24.11 -0.34 -16.80
C PHE A 733 -23.40 1.00 -16.70
N GLU A 734 -24.13 2.08 -16.70
CA GLU A 734 -23.63 3.44 -16.50
C GLU A 734 -23.95 3.92 -15.10
N LYS A 735 -22.98 4.54 -14.44
CA LYS A 735 -23.10 5.05 -13.10
C LYS A 735 -22.53 6.46 -13.00
N GLU A 736 -23.33 7.36 -12.48
CA GLU A 736 -22.89 8.67 -12.04
C GLU A 736 -23.12 8.76 -10.52
N ARG A 737 -22.07 9.10 -9.77
CA ARG A 737 -22.13 9.17 -8.33
C ARG A 737 -21.47 10.43 -7.80
N PHE A 738 -22.15 11.13 -6.91
CA PHE A 738 -21.58 12.14 -6.04
C PHE A 738 -21.31 11.49 -4.67
N ARG A 739 -20.04 11.32 -4.33
CA ARG A 739 -19.65 10.95 -2.97
C ARG A 739 -19.53 12.21 -2.11
N ASP A 740 -19.89 12.08 -0.82
CA ASP A 740 -19.72 13.15 0.17
C ASP A 740 -18.25 13.28 0.59
N ASN A 741 -17.37 13.48 -0.39
CA ASN A 741 -15.93 13.69 -0.20
C ASN A 741 -15.52 15.16 -0.31
N ARG A 742 -16.50 16.07 -0.55
CA ARG A 742 -16.32 17.52 -0.45
C ARG A 742 -16.50 17.94 1.01
N ASN A 743 -15.41 18.09 1.73
CA ASN A 743 -15.45 18.38 3.15
C ASN A 743 -14.37 19.35 3.59
N ILE A 744 -14.59 19.98 4.75
CA ILE A 744 -13.59 20.68 5.55
C ILE A 744 -13.27 19.80 6.76
N SER A 745 -12.01 19.67 7.12
CA SER A 745 -11.62 18.85 8.27
C SER A 745 -10.51 19.49 9.10
N LEU A 746 -10.64 19.37 10.42
CA LEU A 746 -9.64 19.74 11.39
C LEU A 746 -9.07 18.46 12.02
N PHE A 747 -7.75 18.38 12.02
CA PHE A 747 -7.03 17.32 12.68
C PHE A 747 -6.07 17.88 13.71
N LEU A 748 -6.10 17.32 14.93
CA LEU A 748 -5.25 17.69 16.06
C LEU A 748 -4.56 16.46 16.61
N ARG A 749 -3.27 16.55 16.93
CA ARG A 749 -2.52 15.48 17.59
C ARG A 749 -1.57 16.03 18.64
N TYR A 750 -1.63 15.44 19.81
CA TYR A 750 -0.65 15.64 20.86
C TYR A 750 0.13 14.35 21.11
N THR A 751 1.48 14.45 21.12
CA THR A 751 2.38 13.30 21.32
C THR A 751 3.44 13.65 22.35
N PHE A 752 3.61 12.78 23.34
CA PHE A 752 4.67 12.89 24.34
C PHE A 752 5.42 11.57 24.47
N ASN A 753 6.73 11.58 24.46
CA ASN A 753 7.63 10.42 24.66
C ASN A 753 7.16 9.10 24.01
N ASN A 754 6.38 9.18 22.90
CA ASN A 754 5.73 8.01 22.31
C ASN A 754 6.63 7.32 21.30
N LYS A 755 7.04 6.07 21.59
CA LYS A 755 7.74 5.21 20.62
C LYS A 755 7.36 3.76 20.86
N LYS A 756 6.56 3.23 19.95
CA LYS A 756 6.10 1.84 19.98
C LYS A 756 7.19 0.90 19.45
N LYS A 757 7.47 -0.19 20.17
CA LYS A 757 8.35 -1.26 19.74
C LYS A 757 7.57 -2.57 19.68
N TYR A 758 6.94 -2.87 18.57
CA TYR A 758 6.35 -4.18 18.33
C TYR A 758 6.85 -4.70 16.98
N LYS A 759 7.39 -5.94 16.95
CA LYS A 759 8.09 -6.49 15.79
C LYS A 759 7.38 -7.66 15.12
N GLY A 760 6.27 -8.15 15.67
CA GLY A 760 5.54 -9.31 15.13
C GLY A 760 5.14 -9.10 13.66
N LYS A 761 5.22 -10.15 12.87
CA LYS A 761 4.67 -10.24 11.52
C LYS A 761 3.27 -10.83 11.58
N ASN A 762 2.48 -10.67 10.54
CA ASN A 762 1.16 -11.25 10.43
C ASN A 762 1.22 -12.46 9.46
N ALA A 763 1.03 -13.67 9.96
CA ALA A 763 1.10 -14.91 9.19
C ALA A 763 -0.22 -15.20 8.44
N ALA A 764 -1.36 -14.69 8.93
CA ALA A 764 -2.71 -14.88 8.35
C ALA A 764 -3.12 -13.75 7.40
N SER A 765 -2.16 -13.04 6.81
CA SER A 765 -2.46 -11.77 6.14
C SER A 765 -3.26 -11.91 4.86
N GLU A 766 -3.08 -12.98 4.10
CA GLU A 766 -3.86 -13.28 2.90
C GLU A 766 -5.30 -13.60 3.27
N GLU A 767 -5.49 -14.50 4.20
CA GLU A 767 -6.79 -15.01 4.59
C GLU A 767 -7.68 -13.91 5.19
N ILE A 768 -7.08 -13.00 5.97
CA ILE A 768 -7.78 -11.83 6.52
C ILE A 768 -8.21 -10.86 5.39
N GLY A 769 -7.37 -10.68 4.37
CA GLY A 769 -7.68 -9.82 3.23
C GLY A 769 -8.80 -10.32 2.32
N ARG A 770 -9.19 -11.60 2.43
CA ARG A 770 -10.27 -12.23 1.64
C ARG A 770 -11.65 -12.19 2.32
N MET A 771 -11.72 -11.80 3.61
CA MET A 771 -12.98 -11.62 4.33
C MET A 771 -13.72 -10.38 3.86
#